data_16443b7a8a670a3b95d3b1907d5998ef
#
_entry.id   16443b7a8a670a3b95d3b1907d5998ef
#
_cell.length_a   1.000
_cell.length_b   1.000
_cell.length_c   1.000
_cell.angle_alpha   90.00
_cell.angle_beta   90.00
_cell.angle_gamma   90.00
#
_symmetry.space_group_name_H-M   'P 1'
#
loop_
_entity.id
_entity.type
_entity.pdbx_description
1 polymer ?
#
loop_
_entity_poly.entity_id
_entity_poly.type
_entity_poly.pdbx_seq_one_letter_code
_entity_poly.pdbx_strand_id
1 'polypeptide(L)'
;MAQGMKRLGMPVAVLLGVVLVGLTATSWLINRDALRQAVEAQIRAVTGLELTVKGPIDVSVFPGSYVSFHDVGLKGGAASDPALRVDVLTANLRLLPLLLQRFEIADLMMLRPQIHVARRADGESNWTPFIETIARTMKPGADNQVSFSEIRIQDGTLDYEDAGNHASEKLEDIDLSLAWPSISRSFAATGQFNWRGERVDGSISISDFVAALSGDRSGLKARLASAPLKLAFDGTVANRTSAMMEGTLTVDTASLRNALQWTGQAPPAGGGFGRFALKARANVVGASIALTNVNVELDGNVAEGVMTYSNNGRQTLQATLAADALDFTPYISTFRLLASGARDWNRQLFDLNSLLTTDLDMRLSAARVTVGPTKLGRTAFGANLRNGALALSVGEAQVYGGIAKGSFGVARSDAIADVKAQFQFLDVDLQACASELFGVNRLSGRGNLNVSLVASGSSPFGLASSLDGTATLTAHDGAISGFNVEQLLKRLERRPLSGGNIRSGSTPFDNLTVSLKFAEGVATTEEVRVEGPASRVTLTGTASVPTREYNLKGVASLTSNGATSFELPFVVEGPWDDPLIYPDPESLIRRSPATAPLLDAVKDKKARDAVRSVLERFTGGGVRPGAPDTAAPAPAPSPAAASEAAKSH
;
A
#
# COMPACT_ATOMS: atom_id res chain seq x y z
N MET A 1 44.48 70.40 23.66
CA MET A 1 43.96 69.21 24.34
C MET A 1 44.49 67.86 23.75
N ALA A 2 45.58 67.84 23.01
CA ALA A 2 46.09 66.66 22.34
C ALA A 2 47.33 65.98 22.98
N GLN A 3 47.86 66.48 24.09
CA GLN A 3 49.04 65.89 24.75
C GLN A 3 48.73 65.03 25.99
N GLY A 4 47.48 65.04 26.49
CA GLY A 4 47.07 64.23 27.65
C GLY A 4 46.73 62.74 27.29
N MET A 5 46.32 62.49 26.07
CA MET A 5 45.90 61.12 25.63
C MET A 5 47.06 60.15 25.35
N LYS A 6 48.28 60.66 25.03
CA LYS A 6 49.47 59.79 24.81
C LYS A 6 50.10 59.26 26.09
N ARG A 7 49.86 59.89 27.27
CA ARG A 7 50.42 59.45 28.57
C ARG A 7 49.59 58.37 29.28
N LEU A 8 48.31 58.24 28.91
CA LEU A 8 47.44 57.13 29.46
C LEU A 8 47.51 55.87 28.64
N GLY A 9 47.84 55.92 27.34
CA GLY A 9 47.90 54.73 26.48
C GLY A 9 49.03 53.76 26.80
N MET A 10 50.16 54.26 27.30
CA MET A 10 51.33 53.41 27.60
C MET A 10 51.14 52.57 28.87
N PRO A 11 50.62 53.04 30.01
CA PRO A 11 50.35 52.20 31.16
C PRO A 11 49.18 51.25 30.90
N VAL A 12 48.20 51.66 30.10
CA VAL A 12 47.09 50.74 29.70
C VAL A 12 47.61 49.60 28.77
N ALA A 13 48.50 49.91 27.82
CA ALA A 13 49.13 48.92 26.96
C ALA A 13 50.07 47.99 27.74
N VAL A 14 50.81 48.51 28.74
CA VAL A 14 51.64 47.66 29.61
C VAL A 14 50.77 46.80 30.54
N LEU A 15 49.69 47.35 31.08
CA LEU A 15 48.73 46.57 31.88
C LEU A 15 48.07 45.49 31.07
N LEU A 16 47.63 45.81 29.85
CA LEU A 16 47.10 44.82 28.89
C LEU A 16 48.16 43.77 28.52
N GLY A 17 49.39 44.15 28.28
CA GLY A 17 50.50 43.23 28.03
C GLY A 17 50.81 42.33 29.20
N VAL A 18 50.85 42.85 30.46
CA VAL A 18 51.05 42.08 31.68
C VAL A 18 49.86 41.13 31.92
N VAL A 19 48.63 41.57 31.68
CA VAL A 19 47.44 40.72 31.77
C VAL A 19 47.50 39.62 30.70
N LEU A 20 47.92 39.95 29.50
CA LEU A 20 48.04 38.97 28.40
C LEU A 20 49.12 37.94 28.66
N VAL A 21 50.28 38.38 29.14
CA VAL A 21 51.40 37.50 29.58
C VAL A 21 51.00 36.71 30.83
N GLY A 22 50.27 37.26 31.76
CA GLY A 22 49.70 36.59 32.91
C GLY A 22 48.70 35.48 32.50
N LEU A 23 47.81 35.79 31.56
CA LEU A 23 46.83 34.81 31.04
C LEU A 23 47.48 33.70 30.23
N THR A 24 48.55 33.97 29.48
CA THR A 24 49.29 32.91 28.76
C THR A 24 50.16 32.09 29.71
N ALA A 25 50.71 32.66 30.78
CA ALA A 25 51.47 31.98 31.80
C ALA A 25 50.57 31.08 32.70
N THR A 26 49.32 31.45 32.94
CA THR A 26 48.34 30.61 33.67
C THR A 26 48.03 29.32 32.95
N SER A 27 48.09 29.24 31.61
CA SER A 27 47.90 27.98 30.85
C SER A 27 49.02 26.96 31.13
N TRP A 28 50.21 27.43 31.53
CA TRP A 28 51.34 26.59 31.90
C TRP A 28 51.32 26.14 33.37
N LEU A 29 50.63 26.88 34.22
CA LEU A 29 50.52 26.62 35.66
C LEU A 29 49.32 25.68 36.01
N ILE A 30 48.41 25.45 35.08
CA ILE A 30 47.29 24.58 35.33
C ILE A 30 47.77 23.11 35.31
N ASN A 31 47.60 22.43 36.45
CA ASN A 31 47.87 21.02 36.54
C ASN A 31 46.86 20.23 35.67
N ARG A 32 47.35 19.74 34.55
CA ARG A 32 46.53 19.00 33.56
C ARG A 32 45.85 17.78 34.16
N ASP A 33 46.52 17.08 35.09
CA ASP A 33 45.98 15.91 35.74
C ASP A 33 44.85 16.25 36.73
N ALA A 34 44.98 17.37 37.45
CA ALA A 34 43.90 17.83 38.33
C ALA A 34 42.68 18.29 37.55
N LEU A 35 42.89 18.95 36.42
CA LEU A 35 41.82 19.36 35.53
C LEU A 35 41.10 18.13 34.90
N ARG A 36 41.86 17.13 34.44
CA ARG A 36 41.34 15.88 33.95
C ARG A 36 40.45 15.21 35.00
N GLN A 37 40.97 15.00 36.24
CA GLN A 37 40.22 14.41 37.34
C GLN A 37 38.95 15.17 37.67
N ALA A 38 38.99 16.52 37.65
CA ALA A 38 37.83 17.37 37.91
C ALA A 38 36.77 17.19 36.85
N VAL A 39 37.17 17.17 35.56
CA VAL A 39 36.24 16.95 34.42
C VAL A 39 35.70 15.51 34.43
N GLU A 40 36.55 14.50 34.67
CA GLU A 40 36.11 13.10 34.79
C GLU A 40 35.10 12.93 35.94
N ALA A 41 35.35 13.54 37.08
CA ALA A 41 34.42 13.50 38.21
C ALA A 41 33.11 14.20 37.92
N GLN A 42 33.17 15.35 37.24
CA GLN A 42 31.99 16.14 36.88
C GLN A 42 31.14 15.42 35.80
N ILE A 43 31.77 14.85 34.78
CA ILE A 43 31.07 14.05 33.76
C ILE A 43 30.44 12.82 34.41
N ARG A 44 31.17 12.10 35.26
CA ARG A 44 30.63 10.92 36.00
C ARG A 44 29.44 11.31 36.89
N ALA A 45 29.51 12.44 37.58
CA ALA A 45 28.44 12.90 38.45
C ALA A 45 27.18 13.24 37.68
N VAL A 46 27.31 13.76 36.45
CA VAL A 46 26.19 14.19 35.58
C VAL A 46 25.64 13.04 34.77
N THR A 47 26.51 12.21 34.20
CA THR A 47 26.11 11.19 33.21
C THR A 47 25.95 9.80 33.85
N GLY A 48 26.51 9.54 35.03
CA GLY A 48 26.59 8.21 35.61
C GLY A 48 27.47 7.23 34.82
N LEU A 49 28.17 7.71 33.78
CA LEU A 49 29.01 6.91 32.89
C LEU A 49 30.48 7.11 33.24
N GLU A 50 31.28 6.07 33.03
CA GLU A 50 32.74 6.15 33.25
C GLU A 50 33.42 6.73 32.01
N LEU A 51 34.07 7.91 32.21
CA LEU A 51 34.89 8.54 31.19
C LEU A 51 36.26 7.84 31.11
N THR A 52 36.64 7.46 29.91
CA THR A 52 37.97 6.92 29.61
C THR A 52 38.60 7.83 28.54
N VAL A 53 39.73 8.45 28.87
CA VAL A 53 40.50 9.29 27.93
C VAL A 53 41.80 8.59 27.60
N LYS A 54 42.01 8.27 26.34
CA LYS A 54 43.23 7.57 25.87
C LYS A 54 44.21 8.51 25.19
N GLY A 55 43.72 9.61 24.60
CA GLY A 55 44.51 10.57 23.86
C GLY A 55 45.06 11.73 24.71
N PRO A 56 45.75 12.69 24.08
CA PRO A 56 46.27 13.90 24.72
C PRO A 56 45.15 14.81 25.20
N ILE A 57 45.47 15.67 26.15
CA ILE A 57 44.59 16.73 26.64
C ILE A 57 45.21 18.08 26.30
N ASP A 58 44.47 18.87 25.54
CA ASP A 58 44.85 20.24 25.19
C ASP A 58 44.06 21.22 26.03
N VAL A 59 44.77 22.14 26.64
CA VAL A 59 44.19 23.18 27.49
C VAL A 59 44.60 24.56 26.94
N SER A 60 43.63 25.42 26.68
CA SER A 60 43.84 26.83 26.31
C SER A 60 43.06 27.71 27.27
N VAL A 61 43.67 28.82 27.67
CA VAL A 61 43.03 29.81 28.53
C VAL A 61 42.75 31.11 27.75
N PHE A 62 43.59 31.41 26.76
CA PHE A 62 43.48 32.63 25.94
C PHE A 62 43.97 32.34 24.50
N PRO A 63 43.31 32.84 23.42
CA PRO A 63 42.16 33.76 23.42
C PRO A 63 40.82 33.13 23.77
N GLY A 64 40.70 31.78 23.74
CA GLY A 64 39.52 31.05 24.18
C GLY A 64 39.85 30.09 25.32
N SER A 65 39.02 30.01 26.35
CA SER A 65 39.21 29.08 27.45
C SER A 65 38.49 27.78 27.14
N TYR A 66 39.24 26.73 26.81
CA TYR A 66 38.71 25.39 26.51
C TYR A 66 39.65 24.29 26.95
N VAL A 67 39.06 23.10 27.13
CA VAL A 67 39.79 21.84 27.34
C VAL A 67 39.31 20.86 26.27
N SER A 68 40.24 20.32 25.50
CA SER A 68 39.94 19.30 24.48
C SER A 68 40.54 17.97 24.92
N PHE A 69 39.74 16.93 24.92
CA PHE A 69 40.08 15.55 25.17
C PHE A 69 40.04 14.78 23.87
N HIS A 70 41.11 14.05 23.58
CA HIS A 70 41.19 13.22 22.39
C HIS A 70 40.96 11.75 22.74
N ASP A 71 40.33 10.98 21.82
CA ASP A 71 39.99 9.55 21.98
C ASP A 71 39.27 9.27 23.29
N VAL A 72 38.08 9.85 23.39
CA VAL A 72 37.23 9.76 24.59
C VAL A 72 36.23 8.64 24.43
N GLY A 73 36.14 7.77 25.45
CA GLY A 73 35.13 6.72 25.56
C GLY A 73 34.25 6.91 26.78
N LEU A 74 32.95 6.79 26.64
CA LEU A 74 32.01 6.69 27.77
C LEU A 74 31.45 5.26 27.80
N LYS A 75 31.68 4.56 28.92
CA LYS A 75 31.15 3.20 29.14
C LYS A 75 29.82 3.29 29.86
N GLY A 76 28.81 2.65 29.28
CA GLY A 76 27.44 2.52 29.81
C GLY A 76 27.14 1.06 30.19
N GLY A 77 26.87 0.80 31.44
CA GLY A 77 26.44 -0.52 31.90
C GLY A 77 27.45 -1.65 31.74
N ALA A 78 26.98 -2.89 31.68
CA ALA A 78 27.78 -4.10 31.59
C ALA A 78 28.26 -4.46 30.16
N ALA A 79 28.07 -3.59 29.18
CA ALA A 79 28.50 -3.84 27.80
C ALA A 79 30.04 -3.72 27.67
N SER A 80 30.64 -4.59 26.86
CA SER A 80 32.09 -4.59 26.57
C SER A 80 32.52 -3.37 25.76
N ASP A 81 31.63 -2.83 24.93
CA ASP A 81 31.88 -1.70 24.06
C ASP A 81 31.36 -0.37 24.66
N PRO A 82 32.09 0.74 24.47
CA PRO A 82 31.65 2.03 24.95
C PRO A 82 30.35 2.47 24.24
N ALA A 83 29.41 2.97 25.05
CA ALA A 83 28.14 3.51 24.51
C ALA A 83 28.36 4.78 23.65
N LEU A 84 29.45 5.51 23.90
CA LEU A 84 29.86 6.68 23.13
C LEU A 84 31.39 6.67 22.99
N ARG A 85 31.85 6.86 21.76
CA ARG A 85 33.25 7.22 21.44
C ARG A 85 33.26 8.57 20.77
N VAL A 86 34.20 9.42 21.10
CA VAL A 86 34.35 10.76 20.53
C VAL A 86 35.81 10.98 20.17
N ASP A 87 36.09 11.35 18.92
CA ASP A 87 37.47 11.65 18.53
C ASP A 87 38.02 12.85 19.29
N VAL A 88 37.23 13.94 19.35
CA VAL A 88 37.60 15.14 20.11
C VAL A 88 36.38 15.66 20.87
N LEU A 89 36.49 15.70 22.19
CA LEU A 89 35.52 16.31 23.09
C LEU A 89 36.10 17.65 23.58
N THR A 90 35.54 18.78 23.15
CA THR A 90 35.95 20.10 23.57
C THR A 90 34.93 20.69 24.54
N ALA A 91 35.38 21.03 25.76
CA ALA A 91 34.58 21.74 26.73
C ALA A 91 35.06 23.19 26.77
N ASN A 92 34.25 24.13 26.35
CA ASN A 92 34.49 25.55 26.48
C ASN A 92 34.16 25.98 27.93
N LEU A 93 35.07 26.69 28.55
CA LEU A 93 34.96 27.12 29.94
C LEU A 93 34.56 28.61 30.05
N ARG A 94 33.82 28.94 31.09
CA ARG A 94 33.51 30.35 31.39
C ARG A 94 34.74 31.06 31.99
N LEU A 95 35.21 32.12 31.35
CA LEU A 95 36.46 32.77 31.69
C LEU A 95 36.44 33.41 33.11
N LEU A 96 35.34 34.06 33.50
CA LEU A 96 35.23 34.71 34.81
C LEU A 96 35.25 33.72 35.99
N PRO A 97 34.48 32.64 36.01
CA PRO A 97 34.59 31.58 37.00
C PRO A 97 35.96 30.93 37.02
N LEU A 98 36.57 30.71 35.85
CA LEU A 98 37.92 30.10 35.76
C LEU A 98 38.97 30.95 36.45
N LEU A 99 38.92 32.29 36.36
CA LEU A 99 39.79 33.20 37.06
C LEU A 99 39.62 33.15 38.60
N LEU A 100 38.45 32.68 39.08
CA LEU A 100 38.15 32.43 40.49
C LEU A 100 38.40 30.97 40.91
N GLN A 101 39.10 30.20 40.07
CA GLN A 101 39.38 28.77 40.23
C GLN A 101 38.12 27.88 40.31
N ARG A 102 37.03 28.36 39.68
CA ARG A 102 35.79 27.59 39.51
C ARG A 102 35.69 27.11 38.07
N PHE A 103 35.57 25.80 37.87
CA PHE A 103 35.41 25.18 36.54
C PHE A 103 33.94 25.13 36.19
N GLU A 104 33.48 26.07 35.33
CA GLU A 104 32.11 26.05 34.78
C GLU A 104 32.19 25.86 33.27
N ILE A 105 31.58 24.80 32.77
CA ILE A 105 31.48 24.50 31.34
C ILE A 105 30.40 25.41 30.73
N ALA A 106 30.74 26.14 29.66
CA ALA A 106 29.81 26.97 28.91
C ALA A 106 29.06 26.13 27.87
N ASP A 107 29.80 25.43 27.03
CA ASP A 107 29.28 24.54 26.00
C ASP A 107 30.21 23.33 25.77
N LEU A 108 29.67 22.27 25.18
CA LEU A 108 30.39 21.06 24.82
C LEU A 108 30.30 20.87 23.31
N MET A 109 31.41 20.55 22.66
CA MET A 109 31.47 20.16 21.27
C MET A 109 32.06 18.77 21.12
N MET A 110 31.37 17.90 20.42
CA MET A 110 31.80 16.53 20.08
C MET A 110 32.05 16.45 18.57
N LEU A 111 33.28 16.14 18.20
CA LEU A 111 33.67 15.91 16.82
C LEU A 111 33.74 14.42 16.55
N ARG A 112 33.05 13.98 15.52
CA ARG A 112 32.90 12.58 15.09
C ARG A 112 32.53 11.63 16.24
N PRO A 113 31.47 11.92 17.00
CA PRO A 113 31.00 10.98 18.00
C PRO A 113 30.38 9.75 17.32
N GLN A 114 30.73 8.57 17.84
CA GLN A 114 30.11 7.30 17.51
C GLN A 114 29.21 6.90 18.67
N ILE A 115 27.92 6.99 18.48
CA ILE A 115 26.90 6.70 19.50
C ILE A 115 26.36 5.31 19.22
N HIS A 116 26.50 4.39 20.16
CA HIS A 116 25.94 3.05 20.05
C HIS A 116 24.81 2.88 21.06
N VAL A 117 23.61 2.60 20.55
CA VAL A 117 22.39 2.38 21.34
C VAL A 117 21.93 0.95 21.15
N ALA A 118 22.21 0.10 22.14
CA ALA A 118 21.76 -1.29 22.15
C ALA A 118 20.58 -1.45 23.12
N ARG A 119 19.44 -1.92 22.62
CA ARG A 119 18.26 -2.28 23.40
C ARG A 119 18.12 -3.79 23.47
N ARG A 120 18.00 -4.33 24.68
CA ARG A 120 17.78 -5.76 24.91
C ARG A 120 16.32 -6.15 24.75
N ALA A 121 16.06 -7.45 24.68
CA ALA A 121 14.72 -8.00 24.59
C ALA A 121 13.85 -7.70 25.85
N ASP A 122 14.47 -7.46 27.00
CA ASP A 122 13.80 -7.02 28.25
C ASP A 122 13.40 -5.52 28.24
N GLY A 123 13.82 -4.79 27.21
CA GLY A 123 13.54 -3.37 27.04
C GLY A 123 14.60 -2.44 27.65
N GLU A 124 15.59 -2.97 28.38
CA GLU A 124 16.71 -2.18 28.89
C GLU A 124 17.70 -1.80 27.78
N SER A 125 18.32 -0.63 27.94
CA SER A 125 19.33 -0.12 27.01
C SER A 125 20.66 0.08 27.74
N ASN A 126 21.76 0.05 26.97
CA ASN A 126 23.08 0.45 27.49
C ASN A 126 23.12 1.92 27.95
N TRP A 127 22.11 2.74 27.59
CA TRP A 127 21.92 4.12 28.02
C TRP A 127 20.99 4.27 29.25
N THR A 128 20.37 3.20 29.75
CA THR A 128 19.48 3.24 30.92
C THR A 128 20.13 3.88 32.14
N PRO A 129 21.39 3.58 32.51
CA PRO A 129 22.07 4.20 33.67
C PRO A 129 22.24 5.71 33.52
N PHE A 130 22.47 6.18 32.27
CA PHE A 130 22.57 7.61 31.95
C PHE A 130 21.22 8.31 32.15
N ILE A 131 20.15 7.73 31.61
CA ILE A 131 18.79 8.29 31.70
C ILE A 131 18.37 8.37 33.18
N GLU A 132 18.61 7.32 33.96
CA GLU A 132 18.27 7.28 35.37
C GLU A 132 19.08 8.29 36.20
N THR A 133 20.37 8.47 35.88
CA THR A 133 21.22 9.43 36.56
C THR A 133 20.79 10.85 36.26
N ILE A 134 20.51 11.18 34.99
CA ILE A 134 19.96 12.48 34.63
C ILE A 134 18.62 12.71 35.35
N ALA A 135 17.70 11.76 35.33
CA ALA A 135 16.41 11.89 36.00
C ALA A 135 16.54 12.12 37.53
N ARG A 136 17.56 11.52 38.15
CA ARG A 136 17.87 11.73 39.59
C ARG A 136 18.53 13.09 39.87
N THR A 137 19.49 13.48 39.04
CA THR A 137 20.29 14.71 39.21
C THR A 137 19.43 15.96 38.92
N MET A 138 18.40 15.81 38.11
CA MET A 138 17.48 16.89 37.70
C MET A 138 16.32 17.14 38.68
N LYS A 139 16.22 16.38 39.79
CA LYS A 139 15.15 16.64 40.77
C LYS A 139 15.37 17.98 41.45
N PRO A 140 14.30 18.80 41.65
CA PRO A 140 14.37 20.06 42.36
C PRO A 140 14.98 19.85 43.77
N GLY A 141 16.05 20.58 44.10
CA GLY A 141 16.72 20.47 45.39
C GLY A 141 18.06 19.71 45.39
N ALA A 142 18.52 19.19 44.26
CA ALA A 142 19.87 18.69 44.12
C ALA A 142 20.86 19.90 43.95
N ASP A 143 21.87 19.99 44.80
CA ASP A 143 22.89 21.06 44.84
C ASP A 143 23.85 21.06 43.63
N ASN A 144 23.61 20.25 42.64
CA ASN A 144 24.46 20.08 41.46
C ASN A 144 24.01 21.05 40.34
N GLN A 145 24.56 22.27 40.38
CA GLN A 145 24.43 23.23 39.27
C GLN A 145 25.36 22.81 38.11
N VAL A 146 24.92 21.83 37.30
CA VAL A 146 25.53 21.64 35.99
C VAL A 146 24.86 22.57 34.99
N SER A 147 25.56 23.56 34.57
CA SER A 147 25.05 24.60 33.71
C SER A 147 25.92 24.71 32.45
N PHE A 148 25.77 23.80 31.51
CA PHE A 148 26.22 24.04 30.15
C PHE A 148 25.04 24.54 29.31
N SER A 149 25.33 25.47 28.38
CA SER A 149 24.30 26.16 27.61
C SER A 149 23.94 25.37 26.33
N GLU A 150 24.91 24.66 25.76
CA GLU A 150 24.78 24.02 24.47
C GLU A 150 25.68 22.77 24.37
N ILE A 151 25.18 21.75 23.68
CA ILE A 151 25.96 20.60 23.24
C ILE A 151 25.90 20.58 21.71
N ARG A 152 27.05 20.59 21.04
CA ARG A 152 27.16 20.49 19.59
C ARG A 152 27.77 19.16 19.20
N ILE A 153 27.14 18.51 18.23
CA ILE A 153 27.64 17.30 17.58
C ILE A 153 27.98 17.68 16.16
N GLN A 154 29.15 17.28 15.69
CA GLN A 154 29.61 17.46 14.31
C GLN A 154 30.12 16.14 13.75
N ASP A 155 29.69 15.79 12.54
CA ASP A 155 30.08 14.56 11.84
C ASP A 155 29.82 13.28 12.66
N GLY A 156 28.73 13.23 13.43
CA GLY A 156 28.41 12.11 14.29
C GLY A 156 27.83 10.91 13.54
N THR A 157 27.95 9.74 14.16
CA THR A 157 27.24 8.52 13.74
C THR A 157 26.47 7.93 14.91
N LEU A 158 25.30 7.34 14.63
CA LEU A 158 24.50 6.64 15.62
C LEU A 158 24.10 5.29 15.06
N ASP A 159 24.49 4.23 15.76
CA ASP A 159 24.09 2.86 15.50
C ASP A 159 23.07 2.43 16.55
N TYR A 160 21.85 2.12 16.12
CA TYR A 160 20.76 1.64 16.96
C TYR A 160 20.49 0.17 16.68
N GLU A 161 20.50 -0.65 17.71
CA GLU A 161 20.17 -2.07 17.66
C GLU A 161 19.08 -2.41 18.68
N ASP A 162 18.01 -3.05 18.23
CA ASP A 162 16.91 -3.54 19.08
C ASP A 162 16.79 -5.06 18.92
N ALA A 163 17.28 -5.78 19.92
CA ALA A 163 17.24 -7.25 19.94
C ALA A 163 15.81 -7.80 20.07
N GLY A 164 14.88 -7.04 20.66
CA GLY A 164 13.49 -7.45 20.83
C GLY A 164 12.70 -7.43 19.52
N ASN A 165 12.99 -6.46 18.67
CA ASN A 165 12.32 -6.26 17.38
C ASN A 165 13.17 -6.70 16.18
N HIS A 166 14.39 -7.20 16.39
CA HIS A 166 15.38 -7.51 15.35
C HIS A 166 15.61 -6.34 14.38
N ALA A 167 15.63 -5.12 14.91
CA ALA A 167 15.80 -3.90 14.13
C ALA A 167 17.22 -3.34 14.32
N SER A 168 17.84 -2.94 13.22
CA SER A 168 19.13 -2.23 13.21
C SER A 168 18.99 -1.02 12.30
N GLU A 169 19.32 0.17 12.83
CA GLU A 169 19.25 1.44 12.11
C GLU A 169 20.55 2.22 12.31
N LYS A 170 20.97 2.91 11.24
CA LYS A 170 22.17 3.75 11.26
C LYS A 170 21.85 5.16 10.82
N LEU A 171 22.29 6.13 11.61
CA LEU A 171 22.28 7.54 11.23
C LEU A 171 23.73 7.97 11.02
N GLU A 172 23.98 8.72 9.94
CA GLU A 172 25.31 9.19 9.54
C GLU A 172 25.30 10.72 9.37
N ASP A 173 26.49 11.33 9.35
CA ASP A 173 26.70 12.76 9.15
C ASP A 173 25.79 13.60 10.09
N ILE A 174 25.80 13.25 11.37
CA ILE A 174 24.94 13.90 12.37
C ILE A 174 25.58 15.22 12.79
N ASP A 175 24.90 16.32 12.42
CA ASP A 175 25.20 17.67 12.88
C ASP A 175 24.04 18.19 13.74
N LEU A 176 24.20 18.24 15.05
CA LEU A 176 23.15 18.64 16.00
C LEU A 176 23.63 19.72 16.94
N SER A 177 22.74 20.66 17.24
CA SER A 177 22.86 21.60 18.34
C SER A 177 21.73 21.36 19.33
N LEU A 178 22.09 21.09 20.58
CA LEU A 178 21.19 20.86 21.70
C LEU A 178 21.33 22.03 22.68
N ALA A 179 20.34 22.90 22.72
CA ALA A 179 20.29 24.02 23.65
C ALA A 179 19.67 23.56 24.98
N TRP A 180 20.48 23.70 26.05
CA TRP A 180 20.11 23.32 27.41
C TRP A 180 20.38 24.45 28.39
N PRO A 181 19.59 25.53 28.35
CA PRO A 181 19.94 26.79 29.02
C PRO A 181 19.87 26.73 30.55
N SER A 182 19.07 25.83 31.14
CA SER A 182 19.10 25.52 32.57
C SER A 182 18.19 24.30 32.82
N ILE A 183 18.46 23.54 33.86
CA ILE A 183 17.83 22.26 34.21
C ILE A 183 16.31 22.36 34.40
N SER A 184 15.75 23.53 34.67
CA SER A 184 14.32 23.76 34.92
C SER A 184 13.57 24.40 33.75
N ARG A 185 14.20 24.59 32.58
CA ARG A 185 13.60 25.31 31.45
C ARG A 185 13.60 24.49 30.15
N SER A 186 13.31 25.15 29.06
CA SER A 186 13.10 24.54 27.78
C SER A 186 14.35 23.81 27.25
N PHE A 187 14.14 22.61 26.75
CA PHE A 187 15.10 21.87 25.92
C PHE A 187 14.77 22.09 24.44
N ALA A 188 15.79 22.29 23.63
CA ALA A 188 15.65 22.35 22.18
C ALA A 188 16.83 21.63 21.52
N ALA A 189 16.54 20.85 20.49
CA ALA A 189 17.55 20.28 19.62
C ALA A 189 17.18 20.56 18.16
N THR A 190 18.18 20.99 17.38
CA THR A 190 18.03 21.24 15.95
C THR A 190 19.25 20.72 15.22
N GLY A 191 19.07 20.22 14.03
CA GLY A 191 20.17 19.76 13.19
C GLY A 191 19.75 18.92 12.03
N GLN A 192 20.72 18.21 11.47
CA GLN A 192 20.56 17.39 10.29
C GLN A 192 21.34 16.07 10.45
N PHE A 193 20.90 15.06 9.74
CA PHE A 193 21.58 13.77 9.67
C PHE A 193 21.17 13.04 8.37
N ASN A 194 21.93 12.04 7.97
CA ASN A 194 21.58 11.15 6.88
C ASN A 194 20.97 9.86 7.46
N TRP A 195 19.78 9.51 7.00
CA TRP A 195 19.12 8.25 7.36
C TRP A 195 18.68 7.52 6.09
N ARG A 196 19.16 6.29 5.93
CA ARG A 196 18.86 5.44 4.77
C ARG A 196 19.08 6.16 3.43
N GLY A 197 20.19 6.89 3.32
CA GLY A 197 20.58 7.61 2.12
C GLY A 197 19.91 8.96 1.87
N GLU A 198 18.99 9.38 2.76
CA GLU A 198 18.30 10.65 2.64
C GLU A 198 18.69 11.62 3.76
N ARG A 199 18.90 12.87 3.39
CA ARG A 199 19.14 13.93 4.37
C ARG A 199 17.85 14.30 5.08
N VAL A 200 17.93 14.35 6.40
CA VAL A 200 16.83 14.67 7.30
C VAL A 200 17.18 15.89 8.12
N ASP A 201 16.36 16.94 8.02
CA ASP A 201 16.40 18.09 8.92
C ASP A 201 15.44 17.83 10.08
N GLY A 202 15.93 17.93 11.32
CA GLY A 202 15.18 17.66 12.53
C GLY A 202 15.16 18.84 13.49
N SER A 203 14.04 19.07 14.16
CA SER A 203 13.96 19.97 15.30
C SER A 203 12.97 19.45 16.34
N ILE A 204 13.34 19.54 17.60
CA ILE A 204 12.48 19.20 18.73
C ILE A 204 12.63 20.28 19.80
N SER A 205 11.53 20.67 20.44
CA SER A 205 11.56 21.55 21.60
C SER A 205 10.56 21.08 22.64
N ILE A 206 10.98 21.09 23.93
CA ILE A 206 10.18 20.72 25.08
C ILE A 206 10.21 21.91 26.03
N SER A 207 9.03 22.41 26.43
CA SER A 207 8.92 23.64 27.24
C SER A 207 9.47 23.49 28.64
N ASP A 208 9.25 22.33 29.25
CA ASP A 208 9.79 21.95 30.55
C ASP A 208 10.17 20.46 30.52
N PHE A 209 11.46 20.22 30.31
CA PHE A 209 11.98 18.88 30.14
C PHE A 209 11.94 18.05 31.43
N VAL A 210 12.16 18.70 32.58
CA VAL A 210 12.14 18.05 33.89
C VAL A 210 10.72 17.62 34.25
N ALA A 211 9.73 18.47 34.03
CA ALA A 211 8.33 18.15 34.22
C ALA A 211 7.93 16.92 33.35
N ALA A 212 8.32 16.93 32.06
CA ALA A 212 8.06 15.81 31.16
C ALA A 212 8.66 14.48 31.65
N LEU A 213 9.90 14.49 32.14
CA LEU A 213 10.56 13.32 32.71
C LEU A 213 9.94 12.85 34.02
N SER A 214 9.43 13.78 34.84
CA SER A 214 8.77 13.49 36.12
C SER A 214 7.34 12.94 35.95
N GLY A 215 6.83 12.89 34.73
CA GLY A 215 5.48 12.42 34.40
C GLY A 215 4.43 13.52 34.35
N ASP A 216 4.84 14.79 34.47
CA ASP A 216 3.98 15.95 34.29
C ASP A 216 3.88 16.31 32.80
N ARG A 217 2.83 17.04 32.44
CA ARG A 217 2.65 17.49 31.06
C ARG A 217 3.55 18.67 30.72
N SER A 218 4.26 18.56 29.62
CA SER A 218 5.07 19.64 29.05
C SER A 218 4.78 19.85 27.57
N GLY A 219 4.89 21.10 27.09
CA GLY A 219 4.74 21.40 25.66
C GLY A 219 5.83 20.72 24.83
N LEU A 220 5.43 20.10 23.72
CA LEU A 220 6.31 19.44 22.76
C LEU A 220 6.03 19.96 21.36
N LYS A 221 7.09 20.40 20.68
CA LYS A 221 7.06 20.65 19.22
C LYS A 221 8.17 19.82 18.59
N ALA A 222 7.81 19.04 17.59
CA ALA A 222 8.75 18.24 16.83
C ALA A 222 8.50 18.43 15.32
N ARG A 223 9.58 18.53 14.56
CA ARG A 223 9.54 18.57 13.10
C ARG A 223 10.63 17.68 12.54
N LEU A 224 10.30 16.99 11.49
CA LEU A 224 11.23 16.17 10.70
C LEU A 224 10.91 16.44 9.24
N ALA A 225 11.91 16.78 8.45
CA ALA A 225 11.76 17.08 7.04
C ALA A 225 12.87 16.40 6.24
N SER A 226 12.45 15.58 5.30
CA SER A 226 13.30 14.93 4.29
C SER A 226 12.63 14.99 2.92
N ALA A 227 13.34 14.63 1.87
CA ALA A 227 12.75 14.57 0.53
C ALA A 227 11.53 13.62 0.48
N PRO A 228 11.61 12.36 1.01
CA PRO A 228 10.49 11.43 0.97
C PRO A 228 9.37 11.73 1.97
N LEU A 229 9.62 12.42 3.10
CA LEU A 229 8.62 12.57 4.17
C LEU A 229 8.83 13.84 4.98
N LYS A 230 7.73 14.54 5.26
CA LYS A 230 7.68 15.64 6.23
C LYS A 230 6.70 15.32 7.33
N LEU A 231 7.11 15.51 8.58
CA LEU A 231 6.31 15.28 9.76
C LEU A 231 6.42 16.47 10.72
N ALA A 232 5.30 16.90 11.28
CA ALA A 232 5.28 17.88 12.35
C ALA A 232 4.28 17.48 13.43
N PHE A 233 4.67 17.71 14.68
CA PHE A 233 3.84 17.50 15.86
C PHE A 233 3.90 18.76 16.74
N ASP A 234 2.74 19.23 17.20
CA ASP A 234 2.63 20.35 18.14
C ASP A 234 1.59 19.99 19.22
N GLY A 235 2.05 19.85 20.45
CA GLY A 235 1.20 19.39 21.54
C GLY A 235 1.91 19.30 22.88
N THR A 236 1.61 18.27 23.63
CA THR A 236 2.18 18.01 24.95
C THR A 236 2.73 16.59 25.04
N VAL A 237 3.73 16.40 25.91
CA VAL A 237 4.32 15.11 26.25
C VAL A 237 4.30 14.92 27.77
N ALA A 238 4.13 13.69 28.23
CA ALA A 238 4.31 13.27 29.61
C ALA A 238 4.87 11.83 29.61
N ASN A 239 5.79 11.52 30.54
CA ASN A 239 6.38 10.18 30.68
C ASN A 239 5.99 9.59 32.04
N ARG A 240 4.83 8.91 32.11
CA ARG A 240 4.39 8.23 33.34
C ARG A 240 4.82 6.77 33.31
N THR A 241 3.89 5.83 33.13
CA THR A 241 4.17 4.41 32.91
C THR A 241 4.62 4.12 31.48
N SER A 242 4.24 4.98 30.53
CA SER A 242 4.66 4.97 29.13
C SER A 242 4.66 6.40 28.62
N ALA A 243 5.41 6.66 27.56
CA ALA A 243 5.39 7.96 26.88
C ALA A 243 3.98 8.24 26.35
N MET A 244 3.44 9.39 26.75
CA MET A 244 2.12 9.89 26.31
C MET A 244 2.33 11.20 25.55
N MET A 245 1.72 11.32 24.37
CA MET A 245 1.76 12.55 23.60
C MET A 245 0.34 12.89 23.13
N GLU A 246 -0.06 14.14 23.28
CA GLU A 246 -1.36 14.64 22.82
C GLU A 246 -1.17 15.97 22.10
N GLY A 247 -1.62 16.05 20.83
CA GLY A 247 -1.43 17.26 20.03
C GLY A 247 -1.88 17.11 18.59
N THR A 248 -1.48 18.04 17.76
CA THR A 248 -1.73 18.02 16.31
C THR A 248 -0.56 17.36 15.59
N LEU A 249 -0.85 16.31 14.83
CA LEU A 249 0.06 15.64 13.92
C LEU A 249 -0.22 16.08 12.49
N THR A 250 0.83 16.41 11.76
CA THR A 250 0.78 16.68 10.32
C THR A 250 1.83 15.84 9.63
N VAL A 251 1.45 15.16 8.57
CA VAL A 251 2.34 14.35 7.71
C VAL A 251 2.09 14.76 6.27
N ASP A 252 3.15 14.94 5.49
CA ASP A 252 3.08 15.28 4.07
C ASP A 252 4.18 14.56 3.30
N THR A 253 3.84 13.98 2.17
CA THR A 253 4.78 13.37 1.22
C THR A 253 4.29 13.51 -0.22
N ALA A 254 5.22 13.73 -1.13
CA ALA A 254 4.93 13.74 -2.56
C ALA A 254 4.64 12.32 -3.10
N SER A 255 5.13 11.28 -2.42
CA SER A 255 4.89 9.88 -2.78
C SER A 255 4.89 9.01 -1.52
N LEU A 256 3.71 8.54 -1.12
CA LEU A 256 3.57 7.61 0.00
C LEU A 256 4.33 6.30 -0.26
N ARG A 257 4.39 5.86 -1.51
CA ARG A 257 5.16 4.70 -1.94
C ARG A 257 6.65 4.85 -1.61
N ASN A 258 7.25 5.98 -1.99
CA ASN A 258 8.67 6.27 -1.71
C ASN A 258 8.91 6.43 -0.20
N ALA A 259 8.00 7.08 0.52
CA ALA A 259 8.09 7.22 1.97
C ALA A 259 8.06 5.85 2.68
N LEU A 260 7.17 4.93 2.27
CA LEU A 260 7.11 3.56 2.79
C LEU A 260 8.42 2.79 2.50
N GLN A 261 8.91 2.84 1.26
CA GLN A 261 10.18 2.20 0.89
C GLN A 261 11.35 2.73 1.71
N TRP A 262 11.42 4.06 1.86
CA TRP A 262 12.46 4.70 2.68
C TRP A 262 12.38 4.26 4.15
N THR A 263 11.18 4.12 4.72
CA THR A 263 11.02 3.59 6.09
C THR A 263 11.19 2.08 6.19
N GLY A 264 11.55 1.38 5.09
CA GLY A 264 11.80 -0.06 5.06
C GLY A 264 10.54 -0.92 5.00
N GLN A 265 9.40 -0.32 4.68
CA GLN A 265 8.15 -1.04 4.45
C GLN A 265 7.93 -1.30 2.97
N ALA A 266 7.52 -2.52 2.63
CA ALA A 266 7.15 -2.84 1.26
C ALA A 266 5.83 -2.14 0.91
N PRO A 267 5.80 -1.22 -0.08
CA PRO A 267 4.54 -0.63 -0.52
C PRO A 267 3.68 -1.69 -1.19
N PRO A 268 2.34 -1.55 -1.12
CA PRO A 268 1.43 -2.44 -1.84
C PRO A 268 1.76 -2.47 -3.34
N ALA A 269 1.65 -3.67 -3.94
CA ALA A 269 1.84 -3.83 -5.38
C ALA A 269 0.78 -3.03 -6.14
N GLY A 270 1.16 -2.47 -7.29
CA GLY A 270 0.22 -1.80 -8.17
C GLY A 270 0.37 -0.30 -8.29
N GLY A 271 -0.65 0.37 -8.83
CA GLY A 271 -0.72 1.82 -9.00
C GLY A 271 -1.12 2.55 -7.71
N GLY A 272 -1.14 3.87 -7.76
CA GLY A 272 -1.50 4.72 -6.62
C GLY A 272 -0.39 4.84 -5.57
N PHE A 273 -0.77 5.30 -4.37
CA PHE A 273 0.14 5.62 -3.27
C PHE A 273 1.16 6.72 -3.61
N GLY A 274 0.70 7.72 -4.38
CA GLY A 274 1.44 8.93 -4.70
C GLY A 274 1.35 9.96 -3.58
N ARG A 275 0.85 11.15 -3.90
CA ARG A 275 0.73 12.23 -2.92
C ARG A 275 -0.13 11.83 -1.73
N PHE A 276 0.41 12.05 -0.52
CA PHE A 276 -0.29 11.82 0.73
C PHE A 276 -0.10 13.00 1.68
N ALA A 277 -1.20 13.43 2.30
CA ALA A 277 -1.21 14.40 3.37
C ALA A 277 -2.15 13.94 4.49
N LEU A 278 -1.75 14.15 5.73
CA LEU A 278 -2.55 13.83 6.92
C LEU A 278 -2.45 14.99 7.92
N LYS A 279 -3.59 15.43 8.41
CA LYS A 279 -3.67 16.31 9.58
C LYS A 279 -4.69 15.74 10.56
N ALA A 280 -4.28 15.56 11.80
CA ALA A 280 -5.16 14.97 12.82
C ALA A 280 -4.76 15.44 14.22
N ARG A 281 -5.69 15.33 15.17
CA ARG A 281 -5.37 15.36 16.59
C ARG A 281 -4.94 13.95 17.01
N ALA A 282 -3.69 13.83 17.40
CA ALA A 282 -3.09 12.56 17.80
C ALA A 282 -3.06 12.43 19.33
N ASN A 283 -3.39 11.23 19.81
CA ASN A 283 -3.16 10.78 21.18
C ASN A 283 -2.31 9.50 21.10
N VAL A 284 -1.05 9.60 21.51
CA VAL A 284 -0.07 8.52 21.47
C VAL A 284 0.10 7.97 22.88
N VAL A 285 -0.05 6.67 23.06
CA VAL A 285 0.17 5.98 24.33
C VAL A 285 0.97 4.69 24.04
N GLY A 286 2.24 4.69 24.39
CA GLY A 286 3.12 3.58 24.06
C GLY A 286 3.20 3.32 22.55
N ALA A 287 2.82 2.11 22.11
CA ALA A 287 2.81 1.69 20.71
C ALA A 287 1.46 1.96 19.98
N SER A 288 0.53 2.67 20.62
CA SER A 288 -0.80 2.96 20.07
C SER A 288 -0.96 4.45 19.77
N ILE A 289 -1.53 4.78 18.63
CA ILE A 289 -1.81 6.13 18.14
C ILE A 289 -3.29 6.21 17.80
N ALA A 290 -4.05 7.00 18.55
CA ALA A 290 -5.42 7.35 18.22
C ALA A 290 -5.46 8.72 17.56
N LEU A 291 -6.06 8.80 16.39
CA LEU A 291 -6.20 10.01 15.58
C LEU A 291 -7.68 10.40 15.52
N THR A 292 -7.99 11.62 15.94
CA THR A 292 -9.32 12.23 15.83
C THR A 292 -9.24 13.48 14.95
N ASN A 293 -10.39 13.94 14.45
CA ASN A 293 -10.43 15.05 13.50
C ASN A 293 -9.44 14.83 12.34
N VAL A 294 -9.40 13.60 11.86
CA VAL A 294 -8.54 13.23 10.75
C VAL A 294 -9.03 13.93 9.49
N ASN A 295 -8.12 14.59 8.80
CA ASN A 295 -8.26 15.00 7.41
C ASN A 295 -7.10 14.37 6.65
N VAL A 296 -7.41 13.44 5.77
CA VAL A 296 -6.45 12.67 5.00
C VAL A 296 -6.68 12.87 3.51
N GLU A 297 -5.60 13.11 2.79
CA GLU A 297 -5.56 13.14 1.32
C GLU A 297 -4.64 12.04 0.81
N LEU A 298 -5.10 11.21 -0.12
CA LEU A 298 -4.30 10.21 -0.82
C LEU A 298 -4.66 10.21 -2.32
N ASP A 299 -3.70 10.50 -3.18
CA ASP A 299 -3.89 10.57 -4.64
C ASP A 299 -5.04 11.49 -5.06
N GLY A 300 -5.25 12.61 -4.34
CA GLY A 300 -6.36 13.54 -4.56
C GLY A 300 -7.68 13.13 -3.92
N ASN A 301 -7.76 11.94 -3.31
CA ASN A 301 -8.91 11.52 -2.50
C ASN A 301 -8.83 12.14 -1.11
N VAL A 302 -9.80 12.95 -0.75
CA VAL A 302 -9.87 13.60 0.56
C VAL A 302 -10.96 12.94 1.40
N ALA A 303 -10.61 12.56 2.63
CA ALA A 303 -11.54 11.96 3.58
C ALA A 303 -11.32 12.49 5.00
N GLU A 304 -12.38 12.52 5.79
CA GLU A 304 -12.38 12.97 7.18
C GLU A 304 -12.92 11.88 8.11
N GLY A 305 -12.44 11.88 9.37
CA GLY A 305 -12.95 10.93 10.34
C GLY A 305 -12.02 10.64 11.51
N VAL A 306 -11.90 9.36 11.83
CA VAL A 306 -11.06 8.85 12.93
C VAL A 306 -10.23 7.66 12.46
N MET A 307 -9.01 7.52 13.01
CA MET A 307 -8.11 6.41 12.74
C MET A 307 -7.42 5.97 14.03
N THR A 308 -7.07 4.71 14.12
CA THR A 308 -6.25 4.16 15.21
C THR A 308 -5.21 3.23 14.61
N TYR A 309 -3.97 3.45 14.97
CA TYR A 309 -2.85 2.56 14.65
C TYR A 309 -2.28 1.95 15.93
N SER A 310 -1.98 0.68 15.92
CA SER A 310 -1.28 0.03 17.03
C SER A 310 -0.26 -0.99 16.51
N ASN A 311 0.84 -1.12 17.25
CA ASN A 311 1.90 -2.08 16.95
C ASN A 311 2.27 -2.89 18.21
N ASN A 312 1.31 -3.65 18.72
CA ASN A 312 1.49 -4.53 19.89
C ASN A 312 1.76 -5.98 19.42
N GLY A 313 2.92 -6.20 18.81
CA GLY A 313 3.30 -7.48 18.20
C GLY A 313 2.84 -7.65 16.75
N ARG A 314 1.69 -7.12 16.36
CA ARG A 314 1.20 -7.04 14.98
C ARG A 314 0.67 -5.64 14.68
N GLN A 315 1.00 -5.14 13.52
CA GLN A 315 0.52 -3.83 13.07
C GLN A 315 -0.98 -3.92 12.77
N THR A 316 -1.77 -3.01 13.35
CA THR A 316 -3.20 -2.93 13.13
C THR A 316 -3.59 -1.50 12.80
N LEU A 317 -4.33 -1.30 11.71
CA LEU A 317 -4.90 -0.02 11.32
C LEU A 317 -6.42 -0.11 11.30
N GLN A 318 -7.07 0.74 12.09
CA GLN A 318 -8.52 0.89 12.09
C GLN A 318 -8.87 2.30 11.61
N ALA A 319 -9.87 2.44 10.74
CA ALA A 319 -10.29 3.73 10.23
C ALA A 319 -11.80 3.77 9.98
N THR A 320 -12.43 4.90 10.34
CA THR A 320 -13.79 5.23 9.91
C THR A 320 -13.76 6.61 9.30
N LEU A 321 -13.98 6.67 7.98
CA LEU A 321 -13.78 7.87 7.18
C LEU A 321 -15.02 8.17 6.32
N ALA A 322 -15.24 9.45 6.08
CA ALA A 322 -16.25 9.96 5.15
C ALA A 322 -15.60 10.87 4.13
N ALA A 323 -16.07 10.82 2.90
CA ALA A 323 -15.58 11.63 1.77
C ALA A 323 -16.72 12.15 0.91
N ASP A 324 -16.51 13.27 0.22
CA ASP A 324 -17.44 13.75 -0.80
C ASP A 324 -17.28 13.00 -2.11
N ALA A 325 -16.04 12.73 -2.50
CA ALA A 325 -15.72 12.01 -3.73
C ALA A 325 -14.46 11.17 -3.54
N LEU A 326 -14.48 9.96 -4.09
CA LEU A 326 -13.34 9.05 -4.10
C LEU A 326 -13.12 8.51 -5.51
N ASP A 327 -11.87 8.43 -5.92
CA ASP A 327 -11.44 7.77 -7.15
C ASP A 327 -10.53 6.59 -6.84
N PHE A 328 -11.02 5.37 -7.08
CA PHE A 328 -10.28 4.13 -6.92
C PHE A 328 -9.58 3.66 -8.19
N THR A 329 -9.73 4.38 -9.29
CA THR A 329 -9.14 4.02 -10.60
C THR A 329 -7.64 3.73 -10.53
N PRO A 330 -6.80 4.52 -9.82
CA PRO A 330 -5.37 4.25 -9.73
C PRO A 330 -5.04 2.89 -9.08
N TYR A 331 -5.88 2.42 -8.15
CA TYR A 331 -5.61 1.21 -7.36
C TYR A 331 -6.04 -0.08 -8.07
N ILE A 332 -7.10 -0.01 -8.91
CA ILE A 332 -7.62 -1.17 -9.64
C ILE A 332 -6.93 -1.41 -10.97
N SER A 333 -6.23 -0.41 -11.53
CA SER A 333 -5.59 -0.48 -12.86
C SER A 333 -4.57 -1.62 -13.00
N THR A 334 -4.13 -2.17 -11.89
CA THR A 334 -3.15 -3.26 -11.82
C THR A 334 -3.80 -4.65 -11.90
N PHE A 335 -5.09 -4.76 -11.56
CA PHE A 335 -5.82 -6.03 -11.66
C PHE A 335 -6.29 -6.28 -13.10
N ARG A 336 -5.50 -7.01 -13.85
CA ARG A 336 -5.85 -7.45 -15.20
C ARG A 336 -6.28 -8.91 -15.17
N LEU A 337 -7.56 -9.14 -15.31
CA LEU A 337 -8.12 -10.50 -15.45
C LEU A 337 -7.69 -11.14 -16.77
N LEU A 338 -7.64 -10.35 -17.86
CA LEU A 338 -7.22 -10.81 -19.18
C LEU A 338 -5.77 -10.44 -19.46
N ALA A 339 -5.07 -11.26 -20.20
CA ALA A 339 -3.73 -10.98 -20.69
C ALA A 339 -3.75 -9.76 -21.65
N SER A 340 -2.71 -8.91 -21.62
CA SER A 340 -2.64 -7.71 -22.46
C SER A 340 -2.62 -8.10 -23.95
N GLY A 341 -3.60 -7.55 -24.73
CA GLY A 341 -3.69 -7.81 -26.17
C GLY A 341 -4.19 -9.20 -26.56
N ALA A 342 -4.57 -10.03 -25.57
CA ALA A 342 -5.07 -11.39 -25.80
C ALA A 342 -6.54 -11.51 -25.35
N ARG A 343 -7.24 -12.48 -25.95
CA ARG A 343 -8.58 -12.91 -25.50
C ARG A 343 -8.51 -13.87 -24.32
N ASP A 344 -7.31 -14.35 -23.97
CA ASP A 344 -7.06 -15.35 -22.95
C ASP A 344 -6.96 -14.75 -21.55
N TRP A 345 -7.26 -15.57 -20.55
CA TRP A 345 -7.06 -15.22 -19.15
C TRP A 345 -5.57 -15.02 -18.83
N ASN A 346 -5.30 -14.05 -17.95
CA ASN A 346 -3.94 -13.84 -17.45
C ASN A 346 -3.50 -15.05 -16.61
N ARG A 347 -2.28 -15.55 -16.85
CA ARG A 347 -1.66 -16.69 -16.14
C ARG A 347 -0.59 -16.27 -15.14
N GLN A 348 -0.37 -14.97 -14.98
CA GLN A 348 0.57 -14.45 -13.99
C GLN A 348 0.10 -14.77 -12.57
N LEU A 349 1.03 -15.26 -11.75
CA LEU A 349 0.75 -15.60 -10.36
C LEU A 349 0.42 -14.35 -9.53
N PHE A 350 -0.48 -14.52 -8.56
CA PHE A 350 -0.80 -13.46 -7.61
C PHE A 350 0.32 -13.29 -6.59
N ASP A 351 0.68 -12.05 -6.27
CA ASP A 351 1.50 -11.72 -5.10
C ASP A 351 0.60 -11.40 -3.91
N LEU A 352 0.46 -12.37 -3.01
CA LEU A 352 -0.37 -12.28 -1.81
C LEU A 352 0.43 -11.99 -0.53
N ASN A 353 1.75 -11.73 -0.63
CA ASN A 353 2.60 -11.55 0.54
C ASN A 353 2.23 -10.29 1.33
N SER A 354 1.80 -9.23 0.63
CA SER A 354 1.37 -7.97 1.24
C SER A 354 0.16 -8.12 2.18
N LEU A 355 -0.65 -9.17 2.03
CA LEU A 355 -1.79 -9.45 2.90
C LEU A 355 -1.40 -9.93 4.31
N LEU A 356 -0.14 -10.26 4.55
CA LEU A 356 0.32 -10.85 5.82
C LEU A 356 0.90 -9.82 6.80
N THR A 357 1.24 -8.63 6.35
CA THR A 357 2.04 -7.67 7.12
C THR A 357 1.24 -6.86 8.13
N THR A 358 0.01 -6.49 7.79
CA THR A 358 -0.79 -5.54 8.56
C THR A 358 -2.25 -5.99 8.63
N ASP A 359 -2.86 -5.91 9.79
CA ASP A 359 -4.32 -6.07 9.93
C ASP A 359 -5.00 -4.72 9.68
N LEU A 360 -6.10 -4.75 8.91
CA LEU A 360 -6.87 -3.57 8.52
C LEU A 360 -8.34 -3.75 8.89
N ASP A 361 -8.95 -2.73 9.51
CA ASP A 361 -10.41 -2.60 9.66
C ASP A 361 -10.80 -1.19 9.24
N MET A 362 -11.27 -1.04 8.01
CA MET A 362 -11.61 0.26 7.44
C MET A 362 -13.08 0.32 7.04
N ARG A 363 -13.76 1.38 7.46
CA ARG A 363 -15.11 1.75 7.03
C ARG A 363 -15.04 3.09 6.34
N LEU A 364 -15.61 3.14 5.14
CA LEU A 364 -15.53 4.31 4.29
C LEU A 364 -16.89 4.58 3.67
N SER A 365 -17.35 5.84 3.75
CA SER A 365 -18.56 6.30 3.07
C SER A 365 -18.23 7.47 2.16
N ALA A 366 -18.86 7.52 0.98
CA ALA A 366 -18.68 8.62 0.05
C ALA A 366 -19.97 8.98 -0.67
N ALA A 367 -20.12 10.27 -1.03
CA ALA A 367 -21.28 10.71 -1.82
C ALA A 367 -21.13 10.32 -3.30
N ARG A 368 -19.90 10.22 -3.80
CA ARG A 368 -19.58 9.79 -5.18
C ARG A 368 -18.32 8.94 -5.15
N VAL A 369 -18.33 7.87 -5.94
CA VAL A 369 -17.15 6.99 -6.09
C VAL A 369 -16.93 6.70 -7.57
N THR A 370 -15.69 6.80 -8.01
CA THR A 370 -15.26 6.43 -9.37
C THR A 370 -14.39 5.18 -9.29
N VAL A 371 -14.71 4.19 -10.15
CA VAL A 371 -13.95 2.94 -10.24
C VAL A 371 -13.75 2.63 -11.72
N GLY A 372 -12.64 3.05 -12.30
CA GLY A 372 -12.42 2.99 -13.74
C GLY A 372 -13.44 3.84 -14.49
N PRO A 373 -14.20 3.27 -15.45
CA PRO A 373 -15.26 3.99 -16.16
C PRO A 373 -16.53 4.17 -15.32
N THR A 374 -16.73 3.33 -14.29
CA THR A 374 -17.97 3.25 -13.51
C THR A 374 -18.08 4.37 -12.48
N LYS A 375 -19.19 5.07 -12.48
CA LYS A 375 -19.52 6.12 -11.51
C LYS A 375 -20.60 5.60 -10.58
N LEU A 376 -20.26 5.49 -9.31
CA LEU A 376 -21.18 5.15 -8.23
C LEU A 376 -21.65 6.44 -7.56
N GLY A 377 -22.90 6.51 -7.17
CA GLY A 377 -23.44 7.55 -6.30
C GLY A 377 -23.05 7.31 -4.84
N ARG A 378 -23.97 7.57 -3.92
CA ARG A 378 -23.71 7.34 -2.50
C ARG A 378 -23.35 5.87 -2.25
N THR A 379 -22.21 5.67 -1.60
CA THR A 379 -21.64 4.33 -1.38
C THR A 379 -21.08 4.21 0.02
N ALA A 380 -21.35 3.10 0.69
CA ALA A 380 -20.72 2.70 1.95
C ALA A 380 -20.03 1.35 1.76
N PHE A 381 -18.76 1.28 2.09
CA PHE A 381 -17.98 0.04 2.03
C PHE A 381 -17.07 -0.15 3.23
N GLY A 382 -16.77 -1.40 3.50
CA GLY A 382 -15.82 -1.84 4.50
C GLY A 382 -14.72 -2.69 3.89
N ALA A 383 -13.53 -2.59 4.45
CA ALA A 383 -12.41 -3.47 4.17
C ALA A 383 -11.88 -4.03 5.49
N ASN A 384 -11.83 -5.35 5.58
CA ASN A 384 -11.27 -6.05 6.73
C ASN A 384 -10.19 -7.00 6.24
N LEU A 385 -8.97 -6.82 6.73
CA LEU A 385 -7.83 -7.69 6.45
C LEU A 385 -7.34 -8.25 7.79
N ARG A 386 -7.40 -9.55 7.94
CA ARG A 386 -6.91 -10.26 9.14
C ARG A 386 -6.26 -11.58 8.75
N ASN A 387 -5.06 -11.82 9.24
CA ASN A 387 -4.34 -13.08 9.04
C ASN A 387 -4.26 -13.51 7.56
N GLY A 388 -4.06 -12.58 6.62
CA GLY A 388 -3.99 -12.86 5.19
C GLY A 388 -5.34 -13.06 4.50
N ALA A 389 -6.46 -12.86 5.19
CA ALA A 389 -7.80 -12.88 4.61
C ALA A 389 -8.33 -11.44 4.49
N LEU A 390 -8.53 -10.97 3.25
CA LEU A 390 -9.14 -9.71 2.91
C LEU A 390 -10.63 -9.91 2.64
N ALA A 391 -11.48 -9.17 3.32
CA ALA A 391 -12.91 -9.10 3.06
C ALA A 391 -13.31 -7.66 2.73
N LEU A 392 -13.82 -7.42 1.55
CA LEU A 392 -14.41 -6.17 1.12
C LEU A 392 -15.94 -6.32 1.17
N SER A 393 -16.64 -5.31 1.66
CA SER A 393 -18.11 -5.29 1.70
C SER A 393 -18.63 -3.97 1.15
N VAL A 394 -19.61 -4.06 0.26
CA VAL A 394 -20.39 -2.92 -0.23
C VAL A 394 -21.77 -3.04 0.42
N GLY A 395 -22.05 -2.20 1.40
CA GLY A 395 -23.33 -2.21 2.09
C GLY A 395 -24.46 -1.73 1.18
N GLU A 396 -24.23 -0.62 0.52
CA GLU A 396 -25.14 -0.05 -0.49
C GLU A 396 -24.38 0.91 -1.39
N ALA A 397 -24.54 0.77 -2.69
CA ALA A 397 -24.00 1.66 -3.70
C ALA A 397 -25.05 1.98 -4.75
N GLN A 398 -25.28 3.27 -5.02
CA GLN A 398 -26.10 3.70 -6.14
C GLN A 398 -25.31 3.57 -7.44
N VAL A 399 -25.78 2.74 -8.36
CA VAL A 399 -25.09 2.48 -9.63
C VAL A 399 -26.07 2.11 -10.72
N TYR A 400 -25.82 2.53 -11.95
CA TYR A 400 -26.65 2.21 -13.12
C TYR A 400 -28.15 2.52 -12.91
N GLY A 401 -28.46 3.60 -12.17
CA GLY A 401 -29.85 3.97 -11.87
C GLY A 401 -30.57 3.06 -10.87
N GLY A 402 -29.91 2.08 -10.31
CA GLY A 402 -30.39 1.16 -9.27
C GLY A 402 -29.44 1.09 -8.08
N ILE A 403 -29.43 -0.04 -7.38
CA ILE A 403 -28.65 -0.26 -6.16
C ILE A 403 -27.83 -1.54 -6.31
N ALA A 404 -26.54 -1.49 -5.95
CA ALA A 404 -25.68 -2.66 -5.77
C ALA A 404 -25.33 -2.87 -4.30
N LYS A 405 -25.30 -4.14 -3.88
CA LYS A 405 -24.83 -4.62 -2.57
C LYS A 405 -23.96 -5.85 -2.78
N GLY A 406 -23.03 -6.10 -1.87
CA GLY A 406 -22.26 -7.32 -2.00
C GLY A 406 -21.01 -7.40 -1.14
N SER A 407 -20.30 -8.48 -1.33
CA SER A 407 -19.02 -8.74 -0.67
C SER A 407 -18.07 -9.47 -1.61
N PHE A 408 -16.79 -9.18 -1.43
CA PHE A 408 -15.69 -9.85 -2.13
C PHE A 408 -14.64 -10.21 -1.10
N GLY A 409 -14.25 -11.48 -1.06
CA GLY A 409 -13.25 -11.99 -0.14
C GLY A 409 -12.10 -12.64 -0.90
N VAL A 410 -10.88 -12.45 -0.42
CA VAL A 410 -9.68 -13.17 -0.85
C VAL A 410 -8.97 -13.65 0.39
N ALA A 411 -8.80 -14.97 0.51
CA ALA A 411 -7.98 -15.57 1.56
C ALA A 411 -6.77 -16.25 0.93
N ARG A 412 -5.62 -16.10 1.56
CA ARG A 412 -4.42 -16.82 1.16
C ARG A 412 -4.41 -18.21 1.82
N SER A 413 -4.29 -19.24 0.99
CA SER A 413 -4.02 -20.60 1.41
C SER A 413 -2.73 -21.07 0.72
N ASP A 414 -1.59 -21.03 1.42
CA ASP A 414 -0.24 -21.24 0.87
C ASP A 414 0.07 -20.31 -0.32
N ALA A 415 0.17 -20.87 -1.54
CA ALA A 415 0.42 -20.12 -2.78
C ALA A 415 -0.86 -19.88 -3.61
N ILE A 416 -2.03 -20.19 -3.06
CA ILE A 416 -3.34 -20.16 -3.73
C ILE A 416 -4.17 -19.03 -3.12
N ALA A 417 -4.95 -18.34 -3.95
CA ALA A 417 -5.98 -17.42 -3.53
C ALA A 417 -7.34 -18.14 -3.53
N ASP A 418 -8.00 -18.18 -2.38
CA ASP A 418 -9.40 -18.56 -2.26
C ASP A 418 -10.25 -17.31 -2.37
N VAL A 419 -11.06 -17.22 -3.42
CA VAL A 419 -11.88 -16.05 -3.75
C VAL A 419 -13.35 -16.38 -3.55
N LYS A 420 -14.07 -15.45 -2.91
CA LYS A 420 -15.52 -15.52 -2.76
C LYS A 420 -16.13 -14.18 -3.17
N ALA A 421 -17.11 -14.19 -4.07
CA ALA A 421 -17.80 -12.99 -4.55
C ALA A 421 -19.31 -13.19 -4.44
N GLN A 422 -19.99 -12.26 -3.76
CA GLN A 422 -21.44 -12.24 -3.64
C GLN A 422 -21.92 -10.84 -3.95
N PHE A 423 -22.68 -10.65 -5.02
CA PHE A 423 -23.21 -9.35 -5.43
C PHE A 423 -24.68 -9.46 -5.80
N GLN A 424 -25.41 -8.43 -5.46
CA GLN A 424 -26.80 -8.24 -5.80
C GLN A 424 -26.97 -6.84 -6.40
N PHE A 425 -27.47 -6.78 -7.61
CA PHE A 425 -27.86 -5.56 -8.29
C PHE A 425 -29.39 -5.53 -8.37
N LEU A 426 -30.00 -4.45 -7.95
CA LEU A 426 -31.44 -4.28 -7.88
C LEU A 426 -31.86 -3.13 -8.78
N ASP A 427 -32.78 -3.42 -9.72
CA ASP A 427 -33.38 -2.48 -10.64
C ASP A 427 -32.35 -1.59 -11.39
N VAL A 428 -31.30 -2.23 -11.94
CA VAL A 428 -30.23 -1.55 -12.67
C VAL A 428 -30.53 -1.45 -14.16
N ASP A 429 -30.00 -0.42 -14.81
CA ASP A 429 -29.91 -0.34 -16.26
C ASP A 429 -28.91 -1.39 -16.78
N LEU A 430 -29.45 -2.38 -17.48
CA LEU A 430 -28.66 -3.51 -17.96
C LEU A 430 -27.69 -3.15 -19.07
N GLN A 431 -28.00 -2.14 -19.88
CA GLN A 431 -27.11 -1.70 -20.97
C GLN A 431 -25.83 -1.10 -20.38
N ALA A 432 -25.96 -0.19 -19.42
CA ALA A 432 -24.83 0.40 -18.73
C ALA A 432 -24.03 -0.66 -17.95
N CYS A 433 -24.75 -1.50 -17.18
CA CYS A 433 -24.13 -2.57 -16.37
C CYS A 433 -23.37 -3.58 -17.23
N ALA A 434 -24.00 -4.11 -18.30
CA ALA A 434 -23.38 -5.13 -19.15
C ALA A 434 -22.24 -4.56 -20.01
N SER A 435 -22.35 -3.30 -20.46
CA SER A 435 -21.29 -2.68 -21.26
C SER A 435 -20.04 -2.37 -20.44
N GLU A 436 -20.21 -1.85 -19.22
CA GLU A 436 -19.07 -1.46 -18.38
C GLU A 436 -18.41 -2.65 -17.69
N LEU A 437 -19.19 -3.59 -17.16
CA LEU A 437 -18.64 -4.74 -16.43
C LEU A 437 -18.16 -5.87 -17.33
N PHE A 438 -18.87 -6.13 -18.44
CA PHE A 438 -18.63 -7.31 -19.29
C PHE A 438 -18.30 -6.99 -20.75
N GLY A 439 -18.31 -5.71 -21.16
CA GLY A 439 -18.07 -5.32 -22.54
C GLY A 439 -19.23 -5.70 -23.50
N VAL A 440 -20.40 -6.04 -22.98
CA VAL A 440 -21.56 -6.52 -23.74
C VAL A 440 -22.51 -5.37 -24.01
N ASN A 441 -22.54 -4.87 -25.26
CA ASN A 441 -23.37 -3.74 -25.66
C ASN A 441 -24.70 -4.16 -26.33
N ARG A 442 -25.14 -5.40 -26.11
CA ARG A 442 -26.27 -5.98 -26.83
C ARG A 442 -27.54 -6.14 -26.00
N LEU A 443 -27.47 -5.89 -24.71
CA LEU A 443 -28.61 -6.06 -23.79
C LEU A 443 -29.06 -4.68 -23.30
N SER A 444 -30.34 -4.39 -23.42
CA SER A 444 -30.98 -3.21 -22.83
C SER A 444 -32.19 -3.62 -22.00
N GLY A 445 -32.63 -2.73 -21.09
CA GLY A 445 -33.74 -2.97 -20.16
C GLY A 445 -33.33 -2.73 -18.73
N ARG A 446 -34.26 -2.96 -17.82
CA ARG A 446 -34.00 -2.89 -16.36
C ARG A 446 -34.12 -4.28 -15.74
N GLY A 447 -33.33 -4.52 -14.69
CA GLY A 447 -33.38 -5.83 -14.07
C GLY A 447 -32.57 -5.99 -12.79
N ASN A 448 -32.66 -7.23 -12.26
CA ASN A 448 -31.95 -7.65 -11.06
C ASN A 448 -30.93 -8.73 -11.43
N LEU A 449 -29.72 -8.58 -10.92
CA LEU A 449 -28.66 -9.56 -11.08
C LEU A 449 -28.17 -10.03 -9.70
N ASN A 450 -28.20 -11.34 -9.46
CA ASN A 450 -27.61 -11.95 -8.26
C ASN A 450 -26.47 -12.88 -8.69
N VAL A 451 -25.32 -12.73 -8.05
CA VAL A 451 -24.12 -13.52 -8.34
C VAL A 451 -23.56 -14.04 -7.02
N SER A 452 -23.31 -15.32 -6.93
CA SER A 452 -22.63 -15.96 -5.79
C SER A 452 -21.61 -16.95 -6.33
N LEU A 453 -20.34 -16.60 -6.28
CA LEU A 453 -19.24 -17.34 -6.89
C LEU A 453 -18.14 -17.60 -5.87
N VAL A 454 -17.51 -18.76 -5.99
CA VAL A 454 -16.29 -19.15 -5.27
C VAL A 454 -15.29 -19.71 -6.27
N ALA A 455 -14.00 -19.49 -6.02
CA ALA A 455 -12.94 -20.00 -6.87
C ALA A 455 -11.64 -20.11 -6.08
N SER A 456 -10.77 -21.05 -6.45
CA SER A 456 -9.45 -21.24 -5.85
C SER A 456 -8.39 -21.34 -6.94
N GLY A 457 -7.35 -20.50 -6.90
CA GLY A 457 -6.33 -20.51 -7.93
C GLY A 457 -5.15 -19.61 -7.64
N SER A 458 -4.03 -19.88 -8.28
CA SER A 458 -2.81 -19.06 -8.16
C SER A 458 -2.72 -17.93 -9.21
N SER A 459 -3.66 -17.89 -10.16
CA SER A 459 -3.72 -16.92 -11.25
C SER A 459 -5.16 -16.70 -11.70
N PRO A 460 -5.49 -15.64 -12.47
CA PRO A 460 -6.81 -15.42 -13.05
C PRO A 460 -7.33 -16.62 -13.87
N PHE A 461 -6.45 -17.27 -14.63
CA PHE A 461 -6.81 -18.52 -15.34
C PHE A 461 -7.16 -19.65 -14.37
N GLY A 462 -6.40 -19.81 -13.27
CA GLY A 462 -6.69 -20.81 -12.24
C GLY A 462 -8.04 -20.57 -11.58
N LEU A 463 -8.38 -19.30 -11.25
CA LEU A 463 -9.69 -18.94 -10.72
C LEU A 463 -10.82 -19.22 -11.71
N ALA A 464 -10.62 -18.90 -13.00
CA ALA A 464 -11.61 -19.20 -14.04
C ALA A 464 -11.88 -20.71 -14.19
N SER A 465 -10.84 -21.54 -14.01
CA SER A 465 -10.92 -22.99 -14.14
C SER A 465 -11.56 -23.70 -12.95
N SER A 466 -11.56 -23.07 -11.77
CA SER A 466 -12.12 -23.62 -10.53
C SER A 466 -13.40 -22.90 -10.10
N LEU A 467 -14.03 -22.14 -10.99
CA LEU A 467 -15.17 -21.30 -10.67
C LEU A 467 -16.42 -22.14 -10.38
N ASP A 468 -16.94 -22.02 -9.18
CA ASP A 468 -18.19 -22.64 -8.72
C ASP A 468 -19.20 -21.59 -8.27
N GLY A 469 -20.49 -21.92 -8.33
CA GLY A 469 -21.53 -21.06 -7.79
C GLY A 469 -22.76 -20.89 -8.67
N THR A 470 -23.42 -19.73 -8.54
CA THR A 470 -24.66 -19.41 -9.26
C THR A 470 -24.71 -17.96 -9.71
N ALA A 471 -25.39 -17.72 -10.83
CA ALA A 471 -25.75 -16.37 -11.28
C ALA A 471 -27.19 -16.38 -11.80
N THR A 472 -28.01 -15.42 -11.35
CA THR A 472 -29.38 -15.24 -11.82
C THR A 472 -29.60 -13.81 -12.28
N LEU A 473 -30.19 -13.65 -13.46
CA LEU A 473 -30.59 -12.37 -14.03
C LEU A 473 -32.08 -12.42 -14.33
N THR A 474 -32.82 -11.45 -13.84
CA THR A 474 -34.21 -11.19 -14.23
C THR A 474 -34.32 -9.77 -14.78
N ALA A 475 -34.90 -9.64 -15.96
CA ALA A 475 -35.02 -8.33 -16.60
C ALA A 475 -36.40 -8.17 -17.25
N HIS A 476 -36.81 -6.92 -17.42
CA HIS A 476 -38.08 -6.55 -18.03
C HIS A 476 -37.91 -5.33 -18.94
N ASP A 477 -38.88 -5.18 -19.86
CA ASP A 477 -39.02 -4.02 -20.77
C ASP A 477 -37.71 -3.71 -21.52
N GLY A 478 -37.13 -4.71 -22.17
CA GLY A 478 -35.83 -4.59 -22.79
C GLY A 478 -35.74 -5.11 -24.22
N ALA A 479 -34.52 -5.14 -24.74
CA ALA A 479 -34.24 -5.70 -26.04
C ALA A 479 -32.84 -6.30 -26.13
N ILE A 480 -32.67 -7.35 -26.93
CA ILE A 480 -31.38 -7.94 -27.31
C ILE A 480 -31.06 -7.44 -28.73
N SER A 481 -30.02 -6.63 -28.86
CA SER A 481 -29.54 -6.05 -30.10
C SER A 481 -28.66 -7.00 -30.92
N GLY A 482 -28.69 -6.89 -32.24
CA GLY A 482 -27.85 -7.68 -33.15
C GLY A 482 -28.61 -8.70 -33.97
N PHE A 483 -29.86 -9.02 -33.62
CA PHE A 483 -30.76 -9.86 -34.43
C PHE A 483 -32.22 -9.62 -34.04
N ASN A 484 -33.13 -9.83 -35.00
CA ASN A 484 -34.56 -9.76 -34.75
C ASN A 484 -35.18 -11.14 -34.95
N VAL A 485 -35.45 -11.83 -33.84
CA VAL A 485 -35.97 -13.19 -33.80
C VAL A 485 -37.35 -13.26 -34.48
N GLU A 486 -38.23 -12.31 -34.18
CA GLU A 486 -39.58 -12.28 -34.74
C GLU A 486 -39.56 -12.17 -36.27
N GLN A 487 -38.80 -11.21 -36.83
CA GLN A 487 -38.67 -11.06 -38.28
C GLN A 487 -38.03 -12.29 -38.93
N LEU A 488 -37.02 -12.87 -38.30
CA LEU A 488 -36.37 -14.09 -38.78
C LEU A 488 -37.37 -15.24 -38.87
N LEU A 489 -38.10 -15.48 -37.80
CA LEU A 489 -39.06 -16.59 -37.72
C LEU A 489 -40.23 -16.36 -38.71
N LYS A 490 -40.80 -15.18 -38.82
CA LYS A 490 -41.83 -14.84 -39.81
C LYS A 490 -41.33 -15.03 -41.25
N ARG A 491 -40.05 -14.73 -41.51
CA ARG A 491 -39.46 -14.94 -42.85
C ARG A 491 -39.30 -16.42 -43.16
N LEU A 492 -38.79 -17.22 -42.18
CA LEU A 492 -38.58 -18.65 -42.34
C LEU A 492 -39.92 -19.39 -42.43
N GLU A 493 -40.94 -18.98 -41.70
CA GLU A 493 -42.29 -19.52 -41.81
C GLU A 493 -42.86 -19.36 -43.25
N ARG A 494 -42.65 -18.20 -43.86
CA ARG A 494 -43.15 -17.90 -45.23
C ARG A 494 -42.24 -18.45 -46.33
N ARG A 495 -40.92 -18.48 -46.12
CA ARG A 495 -39.93 -18.92 -47.13
C ARG A 495 -38.78 -19.66 -46.44
N PRO A 496 -38.91 -20.97 -46.20
CA PRO A 496 -37.94 -21.78 -45.40
C PRO A 496 -36.51 -21.80 -45.94
N LEU A 497 -36.31 -21.47 -47.24
CA LEU A 497 -34.98 -21.54 -47.89
C LEU A 497 -34.42 -20.14 -48.23
N SER A 498 -35.06 -19.05 -47.79
CA SER A 498 -34.56 -17.71 -48.04
C SER A 498 -33.44 -17.36 -47.06
N GLY A 499 -32.18 -17.44 -47.50
CA GLY A 499 -31.05 -16.87 -46.80
C GLY A 499 -31.22 -15.34 -46.65
N GLY A 500 -30.87 -14.78 -45.52
CA GLY A 500 -30.90 -13.32 -45.27
C GLY A 500 -29.90 -12.94 -44.17
N ASN A 501 -29.55 -11.66 -44.09
CA ASN A 501 -28.68 -11.16 -43.05
C ASN A 501 -29.39 -11.28 -41.69
N ILE A 502 -28.93 -12.22 -40.86
CA ILE A 502 -29.49 -12.55 -39.55
C ILE A 502 -28.95 -11.58 -38.49
N ARG A 503 -27.87 -10.90 -38.80
CA ARG A 503 -27.09 -10.08 -37.82
C ARG A 503 -27.50 -8.59 -37.86
N SER A 504 -28.80 -8.29 -37.90
CA SER A 504 -29.30 -6.91 -37.84
C SER A 504 -30.64 -6.83 -37.12
N GLY A 505 -30.91 -5.69 -36.47
CA GLY A 505 -32.12 -5.44 -35.71
C GLY A 505 -32.03 -5.70 -34.22
N SER A 506 -33.17 -5.74 -33.55
CA SER A 506 -33.26 -6.04 -32.11
C SER A 506 -34.46 -6.96 -31.84
N THR A 507 -34.34 -7.82 -30.85
CA THR A 507 -35.40 -8.68 -30.32
C THR A 507 -35.93 -8.04 -29.04
N PRO A 508 -37.11 -7.43 -29.02
CA PRO A 508 -37.72 -6.89 -27.82
C PRO A 508 -38.18 -8.04 -26.92
N PHE A 509 -38.10 -7.83 -25.60
CA PHE A 509 -38.64 -8.75 -24.60
C PHE A 509 -39.40 -7.99 -23.52
N ASP A 510 -40.47 -8.62 -23.03
CA ASP A 510 -41.21 -8.20 -21.84
C ASP A 510 -40.54 -8.74 -20.59
N ASN A 511 -40.06 -9.99 -20.66
CA ASN A 511 -39.36 -10.69 -19.59
C ASN A 511 -38.14 -11.46 -20.11
N LEU A 512 -37.03 -11.36 -19.38
CA LEU A 512 -35.82 -12.16 -19.55
C LEU A 512 -35.46 -12.80 -18.21
N THR A 513 -35.30 -14.12 -18.20
CA THR A 513 -34.80 -14.88 -17.06
C THR A 513 -33.59 -15.68 -17.49
N VAL A 514 -32.49 -15.56 -16.74
CA VAL A 514 -31.26 -16.35 -16.91
C VAL A 514 -30.87 -16.93 -15.56
N SER A 515 -30.75 -18.25 -15.48
CA SER A 515 -30.26 -18.96 -14.30
C SER A 515 -29.11 -19.88 -14.70
N LEU A 516 -27.95 -19.65 -14.11
CA LEU A 516 -26.69 -20.33 -14.40
C LEU A 516 -26.17 -20.98 -13.12
N LYS A 517 -25.68 -22.22 -13.25
CA LYS A 517 -24.89 -22.91 -12.23
C LYS A 517 -23.49 -23.14 -12.75
N PHE A 518 -22.51 -22.74 -11.97
CA PHE A 518 -21.09 -22.93 -12.26
C PHE A 518 -20.56 -24.13 -11.48
N ALA A 519 -19.82 -24.99 -12.16
CA ALA A 519 -19.07 -26.08 -11.58
C ALA A 519 -17.76 -26.28 -12.34
N GLU A 520 -16.63 -26.22 -11.64
CA GLU A 520 -15.29 -26.37 -12.23
C GLU A 520 -15.08 -25.51 -13.49
N GLY A 521 -15.47 -24.24 -13.41
CA GLY A 521 -15.34 -23.29 -14.53
C GLY A 521 -16.32 -23.48 -15.69
N VAL A 522 -17.27 -24.38 -15.57
CA VAL A 522 -18.30 -24.59 -16.59
C VAL A 522 -19.64 -24.08 -16.08
N ALA A 523 -20.20 -23.09 -16.78
CA ALA A 523 -21.56 -22.62 -16.54
C ALA A 523 -22.56 -23.52 -17.27
N THR A 524 -23.49 -24.09 -16.54
CA THR A 524 -24.63 -24.84 -17.08
C THR A 524 -25.88 -23.96 -16.97
N THR A 525 -26.66 -23.90 -18.05
CA THR A 525 -27.93 -23.17 -18.02
C THR A 525 -29.00 -24.03 -17.34
N GLU A 526 -29.52 -23.56 -16.18
CA GLU A 526 -30.71 -24.15 -15.56
C GLU A 526 -31.98 -23.64 -16.24
N GLU A 527 -32.03 -22.33 -16.49
CA GLU A 527 -33.10 -21.70 -17.23
C GLU A 527 -32.56 -20.46 -17.96
N VAL A 528 -32.76 -20.40 -19.28
CA VAL A 528 -32.62 -19.18 -20.05
C VAL A 528 -33.87 -19.00 -20.88
N ARG A 529 -34.67 -17.99 -20.56
CA ARG A 529 -35.95 -17.69 -21.20
C ARG A 529 -36.04 -16.21 -21.53
N VAL A 530 -36.34 -15.94 -22.80
CA VAL A 530 -36.64 -14.62 -23.32
C VAL A 530 -38.08 -14.62 -23.80
N GLU A 531 -38.95 -13.83 -23.20
CA GLU A 531 -40.36 -13.71 -23.58
C GLU A 531 -40.64 -12.31 -24.11
N GLY A 532 -40.98 -12.22 -25.36
CA GLY A 532 -41.35 -10.97 -26.01
C GLY A 532 -42.80 -10.98 -26.54
N PRO A 533 -43.28 -9.86 -27.08
CA PRO A 533 -44.68 -9.70 -27.51
C PRO A 533 -45.15 -10.75 -28.53
N ALA A 534 -44.26 -11.21 -29.39
CA ALA A 534 -44.58 -12.15 -30.48
C ALA A 534 -43.56 -13.29 -30.60
N SER A 535 -42.58 -13.38 -29.70
CA SER A 535 -41.55 -14.41 -29.77
C SER A 535 -41.13 -14.89 -28.40
N ARG A 536 -40.79 -16.16 -28.29
CA ARG A 536 -40.19 -16.80 -27.12
C ARG A 536 -38.89 -17.49 -27.52
N VAL A 537 -37.86 -17.33 -26.75
CA VAL A 537 -36.57 -18.03 -26.92
C VAL A 537 -36.21 -18.74 -25.63
N THR A 538 -35.85 -20.01 -25.73
CA THR A 538 -35.31 -20.80 -24.62
C THR A 538 -33.94 -21.31 -25.01
N LEU A 539 -32.99 -21.34 -24.07
CA LEU A 539 -31.63 -21.83 -24.27
C LEU A 539 -31.27 -22.83 -23.17
N THR A 540 -30.58 -23.88 -23.53
CA THR A 540 -30.01 -24.88 -22.62
C THR A 540 -28.61 -25.25 -23.09
N GLY A 541 -27.74 -25.69 -22.19
CA GLY A 541 -26.39 -26.13 -22.54
C GLY A 541 -25.33 -25.58 -21.58
N THR A 542 -24.15 -25.46 -22.08
CA THR A 542 -22.99 -25.08 -21.26
C THR A 542 -22.18 -23.94 -21.87
N ALA A 543 -21.47 -23.18 -21.00
CA ALA A 543 -20.49 -22.18 -21.41
C ALA A 543 -19.23 -22.40 -20.57
N SER A 544 -18.09 -22.60 -21.23
CA SER A 544 -16.80 -22.75 -20.56
C SER A 544 -16.21 -21.37 -20.24
N VAL A 545 -15.97 -21.09 -18.95
CA VAL A 545 -15.33 -19.86 -18.52
C VAL A 545 -13.84 -19.84 -18.88
N PRO A 546 -13.05 -20.91 -18.66
CA PRO A 546 -11.63 -20.92 -19.00
C PRO A 546 -11.35 -20.75 -20.49
N THR A 547 -12.11 -21.41 -21.37
CA THR A 547 -11.93 -21.33 -22.82
C THR A 547 -12.72 -20.19 -23.46
N ARG A 548 -13.69 -19.61 -22.72
CA ARG A 548 -14.59 -18.55 -23.20
C ARG A 548 -15.40 -18.97 -24.42
N GLU A 549 -15.98 -20.15 -24.35
CA GLU A 549 -16.75 -20.76 -25.44
C GLU A 549 -18.16 -21.13 -25.00
N TYR A 550 -19.10 -21.01 -25.94
CA TYR A 550 -20.47 -21.47 -25.80
C TYR A 550 -20.68 -22.85 -26.45
N ASN A 551 -21.54 -23.66 -25.84
CA ASN A 551 -22.14 -24.85 -26.41
C ASN A 551 -23.61 -24.93 -25.95
N LEU A 552 -24.46 -24.17 -26.64
CA LEU A 552 -25.85 -23.99 -26.25
C LEU A 552 -26.78 -24.48 -27.37
N LYS A 553 -27.91 -25.05 -26.97
CA LYS A 553 -29.04 -25.38 -27.86
C LYS A 553 -30.22 -24.53 -27.45
N GLY A 554 -30.96 -24.03 -28.43
CA GLY A 554 -32.12 -23.19 -28.17
C GLY A 554 -33.29 -23.51 -29.07
N VAL A 555 -34.45 -23.05 -28.66
CA VAL A 555 -35.66 -23.02 -29.48
C VAL A 555 -36.21 -21.62 -29.50
N ALA A 556 -36.33 -21.06 -30.68
CA ALA A 556 -37.02 -19.80 -30.92
C ALA A 556 -38.41 -20.04 -31.47
N SER A 557 -39.46 -19.50 -30.86
CA SER A 557 -40.87 -19.75 -31.20
C SER A 557 -41.58 -18.43 -31.52
N LEU A 558 -42.44 -18.43 -32.55
CA LEU A 558 -43.43 -17.36 -32.74
C LEU A 558 -44.67 -17.68 -31.89
N THR A 559 -45.14 -16.66 -31.17
CA THR A 559 -46.36 -16.74 -30.37
C THR A 559 -47.44 -15.82 -30.99
N SER A 560 -48.63 -16.35 -31.21
CA SER A 560 -49.79 -15.59 -31.63
C SER A 560 -50.99 -15.98 -30.76
N ASN A 561 -51.58 -14.99 -30.07
CA ASN A 561 -52.69 -15.22 -29.13
C ASN A 561 -52.41 -16.28 -28.07
N GLY A 562 -51.15 -16.39 -27.58
CA GLY A 562 -50.74 -17.35 -26.57
C GLY A 562 -50.44 -18.76 -27.10
N ALA A 563 -50.67 -19.06 -28.39
CA ALA A 563 -50.34 -20.32 -29.02
C ALA A 563 -49.05 -20.20 -29.86
N THR A 564 -48.25 -21.28 -29.86
CA THR A 564 -47.02 -21.37 -30.68
C THR A 564 -47.40 -21.64 -32.14
N SER A 565 -47.03 -20.77 -33.07
CA SER A 565 -47.31 -20.95 -34.50
C SER A 565 -46.14 -21.58 -35.25
N PHE A 566 -44.90 -21.22 -34.91
CA PHE A 566 -43.69 -21.72 -35.56
C PHE A 566 -42.56 -21.86 -34.56
N GLU A 567 -41.77 -22.91 -34.66
CA GLU A 567 -40.60 -23.17 -33.82
C GLU A 567 -39.36 -23.42 -34.67
N LEU A 568 -38.24 -22.78 -34.31
CA LEU A 568 -36.94 -22.99 -34.92
C LEU A 568 -35.94 -23.43 -33.84
N PRO A 569 -35.52 -24.68 -33.82
CA PRO A 569 -34.40 -25.11 -33.03
C PRO A 569 -33.09 -24.60 -33.64
N PHE A 570 -32.19 -24.10 -32.79
CA PHE A 570 -30.90 -23.56 -33.19
C PHE A 570 -29.79 -23.93 -32.19
N VAL A 571 -28.54 -23.78 -32.64
CA VAL A 571 -27.32 -24.02 -31.86
C VAL A 571 -26.49 -22.77 -31.81
N VAL A 572 -25.87 -22.53 -30.64
CA VAL A 572 -24.89 -21.43 -30.42
C VAL A 572 -23.59 -22.08 -29.97
N GLU A 573 -22.56 -22.00 -30.80
CA GLU A 573 -21.26 -22.61 -30.52
C GLU A 573 -20.11 -21.61 -30.77
N GLY A 574 -18.96 -21.85 -30.11
CA GLY A 574 -17.72 -21.08 -30.34
C GLY A 574 -17.49 -19.94 -29.37
N PRO A 575 -16.56 -19.05 -29.67
CA PRO A 575 -16.06 -18.04 -28.74
C PRO A 575 -17.12 -17.01 -28.34
N TRP A 576 -17.03 -16.52 -27.10
CA TRP A 576 -17.99 -15.54 -26.54
C TRP A 576 -18.10 -14.26 -27.38
N ASP A 577 -16.98 -13.84 -28.00
CA ASP A 577 -16.92 -12.59 -28.76
C ASP A 577 -17.59 -12.69 -30.13
N ASP A 578 -17.56 -13.87 -30.75
CA ASP A 578 -18.15 -14.12 -32.09
C ASP A 578 -18.74 -15.52 -32.19
N PRO A 579 -19.85 -15.82 -31.48
CA PRO A 579 -20.48 -17.13 -31.51
C PRO A 579 -21.10 -17.41 -32.87
N LEU A 580 -21.00 -18.65 -33.29
CA LEU A 580 -21.69 -19.18 -34.46
C LEU A 580 -23.11 -19.60 -34.08
N ILE A 581 -24.11 -18.99 -34.72
CA ILE A 581 -25.53 -19.27 -34.51
C ILE A 581 -26.08 -19.86 -35.78
N TYR A 582 -26.64 -21.09 -35.75
CA TYR A 582 -27.20 -21.77 -36.89
C TYR A 582 -28.38 -22.67 -36.50
N PRO A 583 -29.32 -22.95 -37.42
CA PRO A 583 -30.43 -23.86 -37.17
C PRO A 583 -29.90 -25.26 -36.81
N ASP A 584 -30.49 -25.93 -35.81
CA ASP A 584 -30.12 -27.31 -35.44
C ASP A 584 -30.62 -28.31 -36.51
N PRO A 585 -29.68 -28.88 -37.29
CA PRO A 585 -30.08 -29.78 -38.38
C PRO A 585 -30.76 -31.07 -37.89
N GLU A 586 -30.28 -31.61 -36.75
CA GLU A 586 -30.77 -32.86 -36.19
C GLU A 586 -32.22 -32.71 -35.70
N SER A 587 -32.51 -31.62 -34.99
CA SER A 587 -33.86 -31.33 -34.50
C SER A 587 -34.85 -31.02 -35.62
N LEU A 588 -34.38 -30.30 -36.67
CA LEU A 588 -35.21 -30.03 -37.84
C LEU A 588 -35.60 -31.28 -38.61
N ILE A 589 -34.65 -32.20 -38.78
CA ILE A 589 -34.89 -33.49 -39.46
C ILE A 589 -35.80 -34.41 -38.62
N ARG A 590 -35.60 -34.44 -37.30
CA ARG A 590 -36.47 -35.22 -36.40
C ARG A 590 -37.93 -34.73 -36.37
N ARG A 591 -38.13 -33.43 -36.48
CA ARG A 591 -39.49 -32.83 -36.50
C ARG A 591 -40.19 -32.93 -37.84
N SER A 592 -39.48 -33.25 -38.92
CA SER A 592 -40.09 -33.47 -40.26
C SER A 592 -40.60 -34.88 -40.39
N PRO A 593 -41.93 -35.15 -40.53
CA PRO A 593 -42.50 -36.48 -40.65
C PRO A 593 -41.94 -37.30 -41.83
N ALA A 594 -41.45 -36.59 -42.86
CA ALA A 594 -40.90 -37.22 -44.07
C ALA A 594 -39.42 -37.68 -43.89
N THR A 595 -38.66 -37.04 -43.00
CA THR A 595 -37.22 -37.25 -42.89
C THR A 595 -36.78 -37.89 -41.55
N ALA A 596 -37.64 -37.88 -40.52
CA ALA A 596 -37.37 -38.52 -39.23
C ALA A 596 -36.92 -39.99 -39.35
N PRO A 597 -37.53 -40.83 -40.20
CA PRO A 597 -37.11 -42.24 -40.40
C PRO A 597 -35.70 -42.37 -41.02
N LEU A 598 -35.22 -41.35 -41.75
CA LEU A 598 -33.92 -41.37 -42.41
C LEU A 598 -32.76 -41.18 -41.41
N LEU A 599 -32.99 -40.45 -40.32
CA LEU A 599 -32.00 -40.27 -39.26
C LEU A 599 -31.74 -41.55 -38.46
N ASP A 600 -32.76 -42.32 -38.20
CA ASP A 600 -32.63 -43.62 -37.53
C ASP A 600 -31.88 -44.65 -38.39
N ALA A 601 -31.92 -44.49 -39.73
CA ALA A 601 -31.21 -45.32 -40.68
C ALA A 601 -29.73 -44.90 -40.87
N VAL A 602 -29.37 -43.62 -40.60
CA VAL A 602 -28.01 -43.10 -40.77
C VAL A 602 -27.27 -43.10 -39.43
N LYS A 603 -26.78 -44.24 -39.01
CA LYS A 603 -25.85 -44.36 -37.88
C LYS A 603 -24.39 -44.00 -38.21
N ASP A 604 -24.10 -43.61 -39.44
CA ASP A 604 -22.74 -43.39 -39.92
C ASP A 604 -22.30 -41.92 -39.78
N LYS A 605 -21.16 -41.71 -39.10
CA LYS A 605 -20.56 -40.39 -38.81
C LYS A 605 -20.30 -39.58 -40.07
N LYS A 606 -19.91 -40.25 -41.19
CA LYS A 606 -19.62 -39.60 -42.50
C LYS A 606 -20.85 -38.97 -43.15
N ALA A 607 -22.02 -39.57 -42.97
CA ALA A 607 -23.26 -39.05 -43.55
C ALA A 607 -23.76 -37.82 -42.75
N ARG A 608 -23.55 -37.77 -41.43
CA ARG A 608 -23.83 -36.56 -40.62
C ARG A 608 -22.96 -35.39 -41.02
N ASP A 609 -21.68 -35.60 -41.25
CA ASP A 609 -20.74 -34.55 -41.66
C ASP A 609 -21.06 -34.04 -43.08
N ALA A 610 -21.52 -34.89 -43.97
CA ALA A 610 -21.98 -34.51 -45.30
C ALA A 610 -23.26 -33.65 -45.25
N VAL A 611 -24.25 -33.98 -44.43
CA VAL A 611 -25.47 -33.20 -44.25
C VAL A 611 -25.13 -31.84 -43.60
N ARG A 612 -24.22 -31.83 -42.62
CA ARG A 612 -23.73 -30.59 -41.98
C ARG A 612 -23.05 -29.68 -43.01
N SER A 613 -22.18 -30.21 -43.85
CA SER A 613 -21.49 -29.43 -44.91
C SER A 613 -22.43 -28.88 -45.99
N VAL A 614 -23.49 -29.57 -46.30
CA VAL A 614 -24.54 -29.10 -47.22
C VAL A 614 -25.34 -27.97 -46.58
N LEU A 615 -25.72 -28.09 -45.29
CA LEU A 615 -26.43 -27.05 -44.56
C LEU A 615 -25.57 -25.78 -44.36
N GLU A 616 -24.29 -25.91 -44.09
CA GLU A 616 -23.34 -24.81 -43.98
C GLU A 616 -23.23 -24.03 -45.32
N ARG A 617 -23.29 -24.70 -46.46
CA ARG A 617 -23.35 -24.07 -47.78
C ARG A 617 -24.65 -23.29 -48.01
N PHE A 618 -25.77 -23.79 -47.50
CA PHE A 618 -27.09 -23.13 -47.66
C PHE A 618 -27.30 -21.97 -46.69
N THR A 619 -26.62 -22.00 -45.53
CA THR A 619 -26.74 -20.92 -44.51
C THR A 619 -25.70 -19.81 -44.65
N GLY A 620 -24.85 -19.80 -45.70
CA GLY A 620 -23.92 -18.71 -46.01
C GLY A 620 -22.67 -18.69 -45.13
N GLY A 621 -22.28 -19.82 -44.57
CA GLY A 621 -21.00 -19.95 -43.83
C GLY A 621 -19.83 -19.75 -44.78
N GLY A 622 -19.07 -18.67 -44.59
CA GLY A 622 -17.93 -18.28 -45.42
C GLY A 622 -16.87 -19.38 -45.47
N VAL A 623 -16.38 -19.62 -46.68
CA VAL A 623 -15.28 -20.48 -47.03
C VAL A 623 -14.04 -20.08 -46.19
N ARG A 624 -13.57 -20.94 -45.30
CA ARG A 624 -12.21 -20.81 -44.75
C ARG A 624 -11.20 -21.06 -45.88
N PRO A 625 -10.18 -20.22 -46.10
CA PRO A 625 -9.06 -20.54 -46.97
C PRO A 625 -8.34 -21.75 -46.39
N GLY A 626 -8.09 -22.77 -47.24
CA GLY A 626 -7.40 -23.99 -46.86
C GLY A 626 -6.04 -23.75 -46.26
N ALA A 627 -5.73 -24.45 -45.19
CA ALA A 627 -4.37 -24.55 -44.69
C ALA A 627 -3.47 -25.21 -45.74
N PRO A 628 -2.26 -24.79 -45.97
CA PRO A 628 -1.34 -25.46 -46.90
C PRO A 628 -0.93 -26.79 -46.33
N ASP A 629 -0.96 -27.82 -47.19
CA ASP A 629 -0.40 -29.16 -46.99
C ASP A 629 1.05 -29.02 -46.52
N THR A 630 1.35 -29.30 -45.28
CA THR A 630 2.68 -29.54 -44.78
C THR A 630 3.05 -30.99 -44.97
N ALA A 631 3.85 -31.26 -45.96
CA ALA A 631 4.55 -32.52 -46.21
C ALA A 631 5.34 -32.93 -44.94
N ALA A 632 5.28 -34.21 -44.62
CA ALA A 632 6.01 -34.84 -43.52
C ALA A 632 7.53 -34.59 -43.62
N PRO A 633 8.24 -34.25 -42.55
CA PRO A 633 9.70 -34.19 -42.60
C PRO A 633 10.30 -35.59 -42.49
N ALA A 634 11.32 -35.80 -43.34
CA ALA A 634 12.15 -36.99 -43.33
C ALA A 634 13.02 -37.06 -42.04
N PRO A 635 13.47 -38.26 -41.61
CA PRO A 635 14.20 -38.43 -40.36
C PRO A 635 15.60 -37.89 -40.42
N ALA A 636 16.00 -37.15 -39.36
CA ALA A 636 17.33 -36.59 -39.18
C ALA A 636 18.39 -37.67 -38.86
N PRO A 637 19.64 -37.51 -39.32
CA PRO A 637 20.74 -38.40 -38.96
C PRO A 637 21.31 -38.05 -37.57
N SER A 638 21.75 -39.13 -36.88
CA SER A 638 22.40 -39.16 -35.58
C SER A 638 23.69 -38.32 -35.48
N PRO A 639 24.04 -37.69 -34.36
CA PRO A 639 25.28 -36.99 -34.21
C PRO A 639 26.41 -37.88 -33.72
N ALA A 640 27.55 -37.87 -34.42
CA ALA A 640 28.84 -38.33 -33.92
C ALA A 640 29.83 -37.17 -33.86
N ALA A 641 30.38 -36.98 -32.67
CA ALA A 641 31.67 -36.46 -32.25
C ALA A 641 32.38 -35.34 -33.07
N ALA A 642 32.69 -34.27 -32.32
CA ALA A 642 34.04 -33.68 -32.22
C ALA A 642 33.96 -32.48 -31.24
N SER A 643 34.51 -32.60 -30.15
CA SER A 643 35.68 -32.13 -29.41
C SER A 643 36.42 -30.91 -30.00
N GLU A 644 36.69 -29.99 -29.04
CA GLU A 644 37.88 -29.12 -28.93
C GLU A 644 37.91 -27.74 -29.57
N ALA A 645 38.30 -26.88 -28.68
CA ALA A 645 39.16 -25.70 -28.73
C ALA A 645 38.47 -24.37 -28.50
N ALA A 646 38.55 -23.85 -27.29
CA ALA A 646 39.62 -23.00 -26.73
C ALA A 646 39.50 -21.50 -27.03
N LYS A 647 39.32 -20.77 -25.92
CA LYS A 647 40.00 -19.53 -25.46
C LYS A 647 39.89 -18.23 -26.25
N SER A 648 39.58 -17.23 -25.46
CA SER A 648 40.06 -15.84 -25.46
C SER A 648 39.25 -14.82 -26.29
N HIS A 649 38.49 -14.00 -25.69
CA HIS A 649 38.81 -12.63 -25.25
C HIS A 649 37.78 -12.13 -24.27
#